data_b6b5af936f3fdded47c7961f58717ed4
#
_entry.id   b6b5af936f3fdded47c7961f58717ed4
#
_cell.length_a   1.000
_cell.length_b   1.000
_cell.length_c   1.000
_cell.angle_alpha   90.00
_cell.angle_beta   90.00
_cell.angle_gamma   90.00
#
_symmetry.space_group_name_H-M   'P 1'
#
loop_
_entity.id
_entity.type
_entity.pdbx_description
1 polymer ?
#
loop_
_entity_poly.entity_id
_entity_poly.type
_entity_poly.pdbx_seq_one_letter_code
_entity_poly.pdbx_strand_id
1 'polypeptide(L)'
;MERHVRLQVSGVVQGVGFRPFCSRLSAEIGLRGSVRNTSAGVAIELFGDPEGIDSFIVRLQTDCPTLGHIQSIAMVLDERITEADVSSFEILESGSPGEGNALFPPDIATCPDCLRELRDPRNRRFRYPFTNCTNCGPRFTIIEGLPYDRPLTSMAGFAFCERCWSEYNDPVDRRYHAQPVACEVCGPRLSLLSGDGSPLAEGDEALRECTRALAAGEIVALKGLGGFHIACLPEDAPVLRLRERKKRPAKPFALMIRDDLVAEGLVTLSPYSRQLLNSPRRPIVICPHKHLSGISPYVAPSQDSLGIMLPYTPLHHLIMEELPVLVMTSANLSDEPLVSENGEALAKLKGVADLLLVHDRPITMKIDDSVVATAGKRSILLRRGRGYVPHPVMTKREMPQILAAGAEMRSTFSLARGRTIYPSQYIGDLKQLDSAIYYEKALRHFLKLFDLRPTLLAADLHPSFACTGIAKKVIGVPENTLLVQHHHAHMAACLVENGFEGMALGIILDGTGLGSDRHTWGGEFLLGDARTFTRLGHFQEAPLPGGDRAVLEPWRFALALMERTLGQDAARSMAEKLWPERKHIFEKILSTLDAAPLTSSSGRLFDAVSAILGVRAEVSYEGQAAMELESAAKDYAEPAPFEIREEGGVLILDWKPLVEWLVAEGLHLGPGKASSAFHFGLAEALSDVALELSRRTGVRETVLSGGVWQNKRLLSLALPLMERKGIKPLIHRV
;
A
#
# COMPACT_ATOMS: atom_id res chain seq x y z
N MET A 1 31.59 20.41 -38.55
CA MET A 1 31.11 19.00 -38.63
C MET A 1 30.14 18.83 -37.50
N GLU A 2 28.92 18.43 -37.81
CA GLU A 2 27.90 18.13 -36.84
C GLU A 2 28.10 16.74 -36.26
N ARG A 3 27.46 16.50 -35.11
CA ARG A 3 27.39 15.18 -34.48
C ARG A 3 25.98 14.63 -34.59
N HIS A 4 25.86 13.36 -34.90
CA HIS A 4 24.62 12.62 -34.91
C HIS A 4 24.65 11.57 -33.79
N VAL A 5 23.69 11.63 -32.88
CA VAL A 5 23.61 10.74 -31.74
C VAL A 5 22.22 10.13 -31.65
N ARG A 6 22.13 8.81 -31.37
CA ARG A 6 20.91 8.12 -30.96
C ARG A 6 21.03 7.62 -29.55
N LEU A 7 20.06 7.99 -28.72
CA LEU A 7 19.98 7.59 -27.33
C LEU A 7 18.75 6.70 -27.11
N GLN A 8 18.94 5.65 -26.33
CA GLN A 8 17.84 4.89 -25.74
C GLN A 8 17.79 5.20 -24.25
N VAL A 9 16.72 5.83 -23.78
CA VAL A 9 16.54 6.23 -22.39
C VAL A 9 15.53 5.27 -21.73
N SER A 10 15.94 4.63 -20.66
CA SER A 10 15.07 3.74 -19.86
C SER A 10 14.76 4.34 -18.49
N GLY A 11 13.67 3.87 -17.87
CA GLY A 11 13.19 4.36 -16.58
C GLY A 11 11.73 4.82 -16.64
N VAL A 12 11.29 5.59 -15.65
CA VAL A 12 9.98 6.24 -15.64
C VAL A 12 10.06 7.49 -16.51
N VAL A 13 10.00 7.30 -17.83
CA VAL A 13 10.16 8.35 -18.85
C VAL A 13 8.95 8.49 -19.77
N GLN A 14 7.89 7.69 -19.54
CA GLN A 14 6.62 7.85 -20.24
C GLN A 14 5.54 8.36 -19.28
N GLY A 15 4.56 9.11 -19.76
CA GLY A 15 3.47 9.66 -18.95
C GLY A 15 3.88 10.75 -17.93
N VAL A 16 5.09 11.26 -17.99
CA VAL A 16 5.68 12.28 -17.09
C VAL A 16 6.03 13.59 -17.81
N GLY A 17 5.58 13.77 -19.05
CA GLY A 17 5.95 14.95 -19.85
C GLY A 17 7.37 14.90 -20.41
N PHE A 18 7.99 13.72 -20.50
CA PHE A 18 9.38 13.55 -20.92
C PHE A 18 9.61 13.94 -22.39
N ARG A 19 8.74 13.53 -23.32
CA ARG A 19 8.82 13.94 -24.75
C ARG A 19 8.71 15.46 -24.90
N PRO A 20 7.70 16.16 -24.31
CA PRO A 20 7.67 17.63 -24.26
C PRO A 20 8.90 18.27 -23.65
N PHE A 21 9.47 17.67 -22.61
CA PHE A 21 10.72 18.14 -22.00
C PHE A 21 11.90 18.06 -22.97
N CYS A 22 12.10 16.92 -23.65
CA CYS A 22 13.15 16.77 -24.67
C CYS A 22 13.00 17.79 -25.80
N SER A 23 11.78 18.05 -26.28
CA SER A 23 11.50 19.03 -27.32
C SER A 23 11.87 20.46 -26.90
N ARG A 24 11.47 20.88 -25.68
CA ARG A 24 11.86 22.20 -25.15
C ARG A 24 13.36 22.32 -24.94
N LEU A 25 13.99 21.32 -24.34
CA LEU A 25 15.44 21.31 -24.11
C LEU A 25 16.23 21.39 -25.42
N SER A 26 15.79 20.64 -26.43
CA SER A 26 16.38 20.70 -27.78
C SER A 26 16.26 22.11 -28.41
N ALA A 27 15.08 22.75 -28.30
CA ALA A 27 14.86 24.09 -28.79
C ALA A 27 15.72 25.14 -28.06
N GLU A 28 15.87 25.01 -26.72
CA GLU A 28 16.75 25.90 -25.93
C GLU A 28 18.22 25.84 -26.34
N ILE A 29 18.71 24.62 -26.69
CA ILE A 29 20.11 24.39 -27.06
C ILE A 29 20.33 24.61 -28.56
N GLY A 30 19.26 24.59 -29.38
CA GLY A 30 19.35 24.73 -30.84
C GLY A 30 19.67 23.41 -31.57
N LEU A 31 19.29 22.26 -30.99
CA LEU A 31 19.46 20.94 -31.60
C LEU A 31 18.25 20.55 -32.47
N ARG A 32 18.51 19.74 -33.48
CA ARG A 32 17.51 19.15 -34.38
C ARG A 32 17.40 17.64 -34.11
N GLY A 33 16.32 17.03 -34.55
CA GLY A 33 16.17 15.58 -34.39
C GLY A 33 14.77 15.14 -34.03
N SER A 34 14.68 14.09 -33.21
CA SER A 34 13.37 13.56 -32.82
C SER A 34 13.37 12.85 -31.48
N VAL A 35 12.17 12.72 -30.91
CA VAL A 35 11.92 11.90 -29.73
C VAL A 35 10.64 11.08 -29.89
N ARG A 36 10.67 9.81 -29.50
CA ARG A 36 9.47 8.94 -29.52
C ARG A 36 9.46 7.96 -28.35
N ASN A 37 8.26 7.59 -27.91
CA ASN A 37 8.10 6.45 -27.00
C ASN A 37 8.38 5.14 -27.72
N THR A 38 8.99 4.21 -27.00
CA THR A 38 9.21 2.82 -27.43
C THR A 38 8.77 1.89 -26.32
N SER A 39 8.63 0.60 -26.61
CA SER A 39 8.38 -0.41 -25.58
C SER A 39 9.50 -0.51 -24.53
N ALA A 40 10.71 -0.03 -24.85
CA ALA A 40 11.88 -0.02 -23.95
C ALA A 40 12.12 1.32 -23.21
N GLY A 41 11.26 2.31 -23.39
CA GLY A 41 11.42 3.65 -22.81
C GLY A 41 11.23 4.74 -23.84
N VAL A 42 12.26 5.60 -24.06
CA VAL A 42 12.22 6.70 -25.03
C VAL A 42 13.47 6.64 -25.92
N ALA A 43 13.25 6.68 -27.23
CA ALA A 43 14.33 6.86 -28.20
C ALA A 43 14.45 8.34 -28.56
N ILE A 44 15.68 8.87 -28.56
CA ILE A 44 16.00 10.25 -28.91
C ILE A 44 17.05 10.24 -30.01
N GLU A 45 16.85 11.02 -31.06
CA GLU A 45 17.80 11.24 -32.12
C GLU A 45 18.16 12.71 -32.15
N LEU A 46 19.46 13.04 -32.20
CA LEU A 46 19.99 14.38 -32.06
C LEU A 46 20.98 14.68 -33.20
N PHE A 47 20.85 15.86 -33.77
CA PHE A 47 21.76 16.42 -34.74
C PHE A 47 22.14 17.83 -34.32
N GLY A 48 23.43 18.15 -34.33
CA GLY A 48 23.90 19.52 -34.05
C GLY A 48 25.33 19.58 -33.58
N ASP A 49 25.67 20.71 -32.95
CA ASP A 49 26.99 20.93 -32.40
C ASP A 49 27.34 19.92 -31.29
N PRO A 50 28.59 19.39 -31.28
CA PRO A 50 29.03 18.43 -30.27
C PRO A 50 28.85 18.88 -28.83
N GLU A 51 29.17 20.15 -28.50
CA GLU A 51 29.01 20.70 -27.14
C GLU A 51 27.53 20.81 -26.74
N GLY A 52 26.68 21.19 -27.71
CA GLY A 52 25.23 21.23 -27.51
C GLY A 52 24.65 19.86 -27.21
N ILE A 53 25.08 18.81 -27.92
CA ILE A 53 24.63 17.42 -27.65
C ILE A 53 25.11 16.94 -26.29
N ASP A 54 26.35 17.21 -25.87
CA ASP A 54 26.84 16.84 -24.54
C ASP A 54 26.07 17.60 -23.46
N SER A 55 25.78 18.88 -23.63
CA SER A 55 24.93 19.67 -22.74
C SER A 55 23.52 19.09 -22.63
N PHE A 56 22.92 18.65 -23.75
CA PHE A 56 21.61 18.01 -23.75
C PHE A 56 21.62 16.73 -22.91
N ILE A 57 22.62 15.87 -23.08
CA ILE A 57 22.73 14.59 -22.33
C ILE A 57 22.87 14.84 -20.82
N VAL A 58 23.66 15.83 -20.41
CA VAL A 58 23.79 16.21 -18.99
C VAL A 58 22.49 16.75 -18.46
N ARG A 59 21.89 17.74 -19.16
CA ARG A 59 20.61 18.35 -18.73
C ARG A 59 19.44 17.39 -18.79
N LEU A 60 19.49 16.36 -19.64
CA LEU A 60 18.47 15.29 -19.65
C LEU A 60 18.37 14.61 -18.29
N GLN A 61 19.50 14.46 -17.58
CA GLN A 61 19.55 13.87 -16.24
C GLN A 61 19.25 14.88 -15.13
N THR A 62 19.86 16.09 -15.19
CA THR A 62 19.76 17.09 -14.12
C THR A 62 18.40 17.80 -14.08
N ASP A 63 17.81 18.06 -15.24
CA ASP A 63 16.57 18.82 -15.41
C ASP A 63 15.35 17.92 -15.69
N CYS A 64 15.51 16.59 -15.50
CA CYS A 64 14.46 15.62 -15.72
C CYS A 64 13.15 16.04 -15.03
N PRO A 65 11.97 15.91 -15.66
CA PRO A 65 10.70 16.22 -15.02
C PRO A 65 10.58 15.57 -13.64
N THR A 66 10.03 16.28 -12.66
CA THR A 66 9.96 15.87 -11.24
C THR A 66 9.39 14.47 -11.01
N LEU A 67 8.55 13.99 -11.92
CA LEU A 67 7.93 12.65 -11.87
C LEU A 67 8.71 11.63 -12.69
N GLY A 68 9.68 12.09 -13.48
CA GLY A 68 10.56 11.26 -14.28
C GLY A 68 11.67 10.66 -13.40
N HIS A 69 12.12 9.48 -13.80
CA HIS A 69 13.30 8.84 -13.22
C HIS A 69 14.04 8.11 -14.34
N ILE A 70 15.20 8.63 -14.72
CA ILE A 70 16.05 7.99 -15.71
C ILE A 70 16.88 6.91 -15.01
N GLN A 71 16.73 5.68 -15.46
CA GLN A 71 17.48 4.54 -14.97
C GLN A 71 18.78 4.35 -15.73
N SER A 72 18.73 4.50 -17.07
CA SER A 72 19.91 4.45 -17.93
C SER A 72 19.72 5.26 -19.19
N ILE A 73 20.84 5.76 -19.74
CA ILE A 73 20.94 6.34 -21.06
C ILE A 73 21.98 5.51 -21.81
N ALA A 74 21.54 4.77 -22.82
CA ALA A 74 22.40 4.01 -23.70
C ALA A 74 22.60 4.79 -25.01
N MET A 75 23.82 5.06 -25.37
CA MET A 75 24.21 5.65 -26.66
C MET A 75 24.25 4.52 -27.69
N VAL A 76 23.29 4.52 -28.62
CA VAL A 76 23.13 3.47 -29.64
C VAL A 76 23.93 3.81 -30.91
N LEU A 77 24.06 5.10 -31.19
CA LEU A 77 24.83 5.65 -32.32
C LEU A 77 25.54 6.92 -31.88
N ASP A 78 26.75 7.11 -32.33
CA ASP A 78 27.54 8.34 -32.14
C ASP A 78 28.51 8.49 -33.31
N GLU A 79 28.19 9.39 -34.21
CA GLU A 79 28.99 9.61 -35.42
C GLU A 79 29.10 11.11 -35.80
N ARG A 80 30.15 11.46 -36.54
CA ARG A 80 30.32 12.80 -37.10
C ARG A 80 29.81 12.82 -38.53
N ILE A 81 29.00 13.81 -38.84
CA ILE A 81 28.41 13.98 -40.15
C ILE A 81 28.79 15.37 -40.72
N THR A 82 28.67 15.52 -42.01
CA THR A 82 28.94 16.80 -42.67
C THR A 82 27.73 17.73 -42.60
N GLU A 83 26.53 17.18 -42.78
CA GLU A 83 25.26 17.94 -42.75
C GLU A 83 24.12 16.96 -42.50
N ALA A 84 23.08 17.36 -41.75
CA ALA A 84 21.87 16.59 -41.51
C ALA A 84 20.71 17.15 -42.33
N ASP A 85 19.98 16.28 -43.00
CA ASP A 85 18.74 16.64 -43.72
C ASP A 85 17.54 16.65 -42.74
N VAL A 86 17.72 17.36 -41.60
CA VAL A 86 16.70 17.52 -40.54
C VAL A 86 16.68 19.00 -40.17
N SER A 87 15.51 19.64 -40.25
CA SER A 87 15.36 21.09 -40.03
C SER A 87 14.87 21.46 -38.62
N SER A 88 14.21 20.55 -37.88
CA SER A 88 13.58 20.82 -36.59
C SER A 88 13.72 19.64 -35.65
N PHE A 89 13.31 19.83 -34.41
CA PHE A 89 13.15 18.73 -33.44
C PHE A 89 11.67 18.36 -33.30
N GLU A 90 11.34 17.07 -33.50
CA GLU A 90 9.96 16.62 -33.59
C GLU A 90 9.64 15.52 -32.56
N ILE A 91 8.41 15.52 -32.07
CA ILE A 91 7.87 14.36 -31.33
C ILE A 91 7.19 13.44 -32.33
N LEU A 92 7.83 12.30 -32.59
CA LEU A 92 7.31 11.30 -33.52
C LEU A 92 6.25 10.42 -32.82
N GLU A 93 5.42 9.77 -33.67
CA GLU A 93 4.55 8.70 -33.20
C GLU A 93 5.33 7.59 -32.50
N SER A 94 4.71 6.96 -31.52
CA SER A 94 5.35 5.90 -30.76
C SER A 94 5.64 4.70 -31.65
N GLY A 95 6.76 4.02 -31.38
CA GLY A 95 7.15 2.81 -32.10
C GLY A 95 6.19 1.65 -31.86
N SER A 96 6.24 0.65 -32.72
CA SER A 96 5.43 -0.58 -32.58
C SER A 96 5.61 -1.23 -31.23
N PRO A 97 4.58 -1.91 -30.68
CA PRO A 97 4.72 -2.75 -29.51
C PRO A 97 5.82 -3.80 -29.74
N GLY A 98 6.74 -3.93 -28.79
CA GLY A 98 7.85 -4.89 -28.85
C GLY A 98 8.32 -5.25 -27.46
N GLU A 99 9.24 -6.19 -27.33
CA GLU A 99 9.85 -6.55 -26.04
C GLU A 99 10.50 -5.33 -25.42
N GLY A 100 9.91 -4.83 -24.33
CA GLY A 100 10.37 -3.60 -23.70
C GLY A 100 10.14 -3.53 -22.21
N ASN A 101 10.97 -2.72 -21.54
CA ASN A 101 10.94 -2.45 -20.11
C ASN A 101 10.45 -1.03 -19.79
N ALA A 102 9.57 -0.45 -20.62
CA ALA A 102 9.07 0.89 -20.37
C ALA A 102 8.33 0.93 -19.02
N LEU A 103 8.75 1.85 -18.18
CA LEU A 103 8.11 2.15 -16.92
C LEU A 103 7.20 3.37 -17.10
N PHE A 104 6.09 3.38 -16.38
CA PHE A 104 5.19 4.52 -16.35
C PHE A 104 4.83 4.85 -14.89
N PRO A 105 4.48 6.13 -14.61
CA PRO A 105 4.24 6.56 -13.25
C PRO A 105 2.90 6.05 -12.72
N PRO A 106 2.73 6.02 -11.38
CA PRO A 106 1.43 5.86 -10.75
C PRO A 106 0.49 7.03 -11.10
N ASP A 107 -0.76 6.90 -10.70
CA ASP A 107 -1.69 8.04 -10.68
C ASP A 107 -1.19 9.13 -9.74
N ILE A 108 -1.31 10.39 -10.17
CA ILE A 108 -0.69 11.54 -9.54
C ILE A 108 -1.76 12.55 -9.17
N ALA A 109 -1.66 13.09 -7.97
CA ALA A 109 -2.57 14.11 -7.49
C ALA A 109 -2.54 15.37 -8.37
N THR A 110 -3.66 16.11 -8.39
CA THR A 110 -3.83 17.34 -9.14
C THR A 110 -2.74 18.36 -8.77
N CYS A 111 -2.02 18.86 -9.76
CA CYS A 111 -0.94 19.82 -9.55
C CYS A 111 -1.47 21.25 -9.28
N PRO A 112 -0.64 22.14 -8.70
CA PRO A 112 -1.05 23.50 -8.37
C PRO A 112 -1.57 24.29 -9.58
N ASP A 113 -1.00 24.08 -10.77
CA ASP A 113 -1.43 24.78 -11.99
C ASP A 113 -2.83 24.37 -12.40
N CYS A 114 -3.12 23.05 -12.36
CA CYS A 114 -4.48 22.57 -12.63
C CYS A 114 -5.49 23.02 -11.58
N LEU A 115 -5.07 23.19 -10.32
CA LEU A 115 -5.93 23.72 -9.26
C LEU A 115 -6.24 25.23 -9.49
N ARG A 116 -5.25 26.02 -9.96
CA ARG A 116 -5.51 27.43 -10.33
C ARG A 116 -6.56 27.53 -11.44
N GLU A 117 -6.38 26.72 -12.51
CA GLU A 117 -7.35 26.70 -13.62
C GLU A 117 -8.73 26.23 -13.21
N LEU A 118 -8.80 25.22 -12.32
CA LEU A 118 -10.06 24.70 -11.79
C LEU A 118 -10.87 25.77 -11.06
N ARG A 119 -10.19 26.75 -10.45
CA ARG A 119 -10.77 27.83 -9.62
C ARG A 119 -10.91 29.17 -10.32
N ASP A 120 -10.32 29.35 -11.51
CA ASP A 120 -10.42 30.60 -12.26
C ASP A 120 -11.68 30.61 -13.13
N PRO A 121 -12.70 31.46 -12.81
CA PRO A 121 -13.93 31.53 -13.59
C PRO A 121 -13.72 31.91 -15.08
N ARG A 122 -12.56 32.49 -15.41
CA ARG A 122 -12.24 32.87 -16.80
C ARG A 122 -11.61 31.69 -17.58
N ASN A 123 -11.21 30.62 -16.89
CA ASN A 123 -10.63 29.46 -17.54
C ASN A 123 -11.72 28.53 -18.08
N ARG A 124 -11.54 27.99 -19.27
CA ARG A 124 -12.49 27.07 -19.91
C ARG A 124 -12.66 25.72 -19.18
N ARG A 125 -11.79 25.41 -18.19
CA ARG A 125 -11.87 24.26 -17.31
C ARG A 125 -12.28 24.64 -15.88
N PHE A 126 -12.86 25.84 -15.71
CA PHE A 126 -13.43 26.23 -14.43
C PHE A 126 -14.41 25.18 -13.95
N ARG A 127 -14.22 24.67 -12.72
CA ARG A 127 -15.01 23.60 -12.08
C ARG A 127 -15.12 22.28 -12.86
N TYR A 128 -14.25 22.05 -13.88
CA TYR A 128 -14.27 20.78 -14.60
C TYR A 128 -13.53 19.67 -13.82
N PRO A 129 -14.23 18.61 -13.33
CA PRO A 129 -13.73 17.65 -12.35
C PRO A 129 -12.72 16.64 -12.91
N PHE A 130 -12.36 16.72 -14.20
CA PHE A 130 -11.38 15.87 -14.86
C PHE A 130 -10.19 16.65 -15.43
N THR A 131 -10.00 17.89 -14.97
CA THR A 131 -8.87 18.74 -15.34
C THR A 131 -7.53 18.06 -14.98
N ASN A 132 -6.62 18.00 -15.95
CA ASN A 132 -5.29 17.43 -15.79
C ASN A 132 -4.29 18.01 -16.80
N CYS A 133 -3.01 17.64 -16.66
CA CYS A 133 -1.95 17.98 -17.60
C CYS A 133 -0.87 16.87 -17.62
N THR A 134 0.31 17.16 -18.23
CA THR A 134 1.43 16.21 -18.24
C THR A 134 1.96 15.87 -16.84
N ASN A 135 1.78 16.78 -15.86
CA ASN A 135 2.33 16.64 -14.50
C ASN A 135 1.36 16.05 -13.48
N CYS A 136 0.11 15.77 -13.84
CA CYS A 136 -0.88 15.25 -12.87
C CYS A 136 -1.99 14.46 -13.55
N GLY A 137 -2.82 13.81 -12.73
CA GLY A 137 -3.99 13.05 -13.18
C GLY A 137 -3.74 11.55 -13.32
N PRO A 138 -4.67 10.85 -13.98
CA PRO A 138 -4.65 9.38 -14.09
C PRO A 138 -3.52 8.88 -15.00
N ARG A 139 -2.97 7.72 -14.64
CA ARG A 139 -1.97 6.97 -15.40
C ARG A 139 -2.27 5.47 -15.32
N PHE A 140 -1.95 4.83 -14.18
CA PHE A 140 -2.14 3.41 -13.96
C PHE A 140 -3.59 2.98 -14.07
N THR A 141 -4.52 3.78 -13.57
CA THR A 141 -5.96 3.43 -13.57
C THR A 141 -6.62 3.48 -14.95
N ILE A 142 -5.98 4.11 -15.93
CA ILE A 142 -6.52 4.24 -17.29
C ILE A 142 -5.74 3.47 -18.35
N ILE A 143 -4.55 2.90 -18.05
CA ILE A 143 -3.68 2.28 -19.04
C ILE A 143 -4.19 0.90 -19.45
N GLU A 144 -4.22 0.63 -20.76
CA GLU A 144 -4.62 -0.65 -21.35
C GLU A 144 -3.45 -1.35 -22.07
N GLY A 145 -2.39 -0.61 -22.38
CA GLY A 145 -1.20 -1.13 -23.05
C GLY A 145 -0.08 -0.11 -23.13
N LEU A 146 1.10 -0.57 -23.55
CA LEU A 146 2.29 0.22 -23.81
C LEU A 146 2.61 0.23 -25.31
N PRO A 147 3.18 1.33 -25.83
CA PRO A 147 3.61 2.56 -25.15
C PRO A 147 2.44 3.38 -24.60
N TYR A 148 2.70 4.24 -23.58
CA TYR A 148 1.68 5.06 -22.94
C TYR A 148 1.21 6.19 -23.87
N ASP A 149 0.20 5.89 -24.68
CA ASP A 149 -0.46 6.83 -25.59
C ASP A 149 -1.98 6.70 -25.50
N ARG A 150 -2.70 7.79 -25.83
CA ARG A 150 -4.16 7.88 -25.66
C ARG A 150 -4.95 6.71 -26.23
N PRO A 151 -4.65 6.19 -27.45
CA PRO A 151 -5.35 5.01 -27.99
C PRO A 151 -5.22 3.74 -27.15
N LEU A 152 -4.17 3.65 -26.32
CA LEU A 152 -3.91 2.54 -25.39
C LEU A 152 -4.30 2.87 -23.93
N THR A 153 -5.30 3.75 -23.78
CA THR A 153 -5.88 4.12 -22.48
C THR A 153 -7.40 4.14 -22.56
N SER A 154 -8.09 4.10 -21.43
CA SER A 154 -9.54 4.27 -21.36
C SER A 154 -10.03 5.65 -21.83
N MET A 155 -9.12 6.57 -22.17
CA MET A 155 -9.44 7.86 -22.79
C MET A 155 -9.60 7.77 -24.33
N ALA A 156 -9.33 6.63 -24.95
CA ALA A 156 -9.48 6.42 -26.40
C ALA A 156 -10.92 6.70 -26.88
N GLY A 157 -11.92 6.41 -26.04
CA GLY A 157 -13.33 6.67 -26.33
C GLY A 157 -13.74 8.15 -26.33
N PHE A 158 -12.86 9.06 -25.87
CA PHE A 158 -13.15 10.50 -25.76
C PHE A 158 -12.39 11.25 -26.87
N ALA A 159 -13.02 11.46 -28.03
CA ALA A 159 -12.45 12.21 -29.13
C ALA A 159 -12.19 13.68 -28.73
N PHE A 160 -11.05 14.22 -29.13
CA PHE A 160 -10.71 15.61 -28.86
C PHE A 160 -11.66 16.60 -29.54
N CYS A 161 -12.07 17.64 -28.83
CA CYS A 161 -12.57 18.83 -29.49
C CYS A 161 -11.40 19.64 -30.08
N GLU A 162 -11.68 20.54 -31.00
CA GLU A 162 -10.69 21.35 -31.71
C GLU A 162 -9.72 22.06 -30.75
N ARG A 163 -10.23 22.66 -29.68
CA ARG A 163 -9.39 23.35 -28.68
C ARG A 163 -8.47 22.41 -27.91
N CYS A 164 -8.96 21.24 -27.48
CA CYS A 164 -8.12 20.26 -26.79
C CYS A 164 -7.10 19.63 -27.74
N TRP A 165 -7.42 19.49 -29.01
CA TRP A 165 -6.49 19.04 -30.05
C TRP A 165 -5.38 20.07 -30.26
N SER A 166 -5.72 21.38 -30.35
CA SER A 166 -4.73 22.45 -30.43
C SER A 166 -3.76 22.44 -29.26
N GLU A 167 -4.27 22.41 -28.01
CA GLU A 167 -3.42 22.34 -26.80
C GLU A 167 -2.55 21.06 -26.77
N TYR A 168 -3.08 19.94 -27.26
CA TYR A 168 -2.34 18.68 -27.31
C TYR A 168 -1.16 18.72 -28.28
N ASN A 169 -1.25 19.50 -29.35
CA ASN A 169 -0.21 19.63 -30.38
C ASN A 169 0.64 20.88 -30.23
N ASP A 170 0.35 21.81 -29.32
CA ASP A 170 1.13 23.02 -29.11
C ASP A 170 2.32 22.76 -28.15
N PRO A 171 3.58 22.83 -28.64
CA PRO A 171 4.78 22.62 -27.82
C PRO A 171 4.89 23.55 -26.60
N VAL A 172 4.26 24.72 -26.65
CA VAL A 172 4.30 25.72 -25.58
C VAL A 172 3.23 25.42 -24.49
N ASP A 173 2.16 24.70 -24.87
CA ASP A 173 1.09 24.37 -23.91
C ASP A 173 1.55 23.28 -22.93
N ARG A 174 1.21 23.45 -21.66
CA ARG A 174 1.49 22.46 -20.59
C ARG A 174 0.72 21.14 -20.74
N ARG A 175 -0.18 21.04 -21.70
CA ARG A 175 -0.91 19.83 -22.11
C ARG A 175 -0.37 19.18 -23.37
N TYR A 176 0.75 19.70 -23.89
CA TYR A 176 1.41 19.10 -25.02
C TYR A 176 1.66 17.60 -24.80
N HIS A 177 1.06 16.76 -25.63
CA HIS A 177 1.04 15.30 -25.51
C HIS A 177 0.56 14.75 -24.14
N ALA A 178 -0.29 15.48 -23.41
CA ALA A 178 -0.92 14.97 -22.19
C ALA A 178 -2.05 13.98 -22.53
N GLN A 179 -1.79 12.69 -22.44
CA GLN A 179 -2.70 11.64 -22.93
C GLN A 179 -4.12 11.69 -22.33
N PRO A 180 -4.32 12.00 -21.01
CA PRO A 180 -5.64 12.07 -20.42
C PRO A 180 -6.34 13.43 -20.57
N VAL A 181 -5.77 14.38 -21.33
CA VAL A 181 -6.34 15.72 -21.46
C VAL A 181 -7.76 15.70 -22.02
N ALA A 182 -8.63 16.54 -21.44
CA ALA A 182 -10.01 16.71 -21.82
C ALA A 182 -10.56 18.07 -21.31
N CYS A 183 -11.78 18.40 -21.71
CA CYS A 183 -12.57 19.49 -21.16
C CYS A 183 -14.05 19.08 -21.12
N GLU A 184 -14.90 19.94 -20.61
CA GLU A 184 -16.33 19.70 -20.48
C GLU A 184 -17.02 19.29 -21.82
N VAL A 185 -16.50 19.79 -22.95
CA VAL A 185 -17.06 19.49 -24.28
C VAL A 185 -16.73 18.07 -24.75
N CYS A 186 -15.48 17.61 -24.52
CA CYS A 186 -14.96 16.37 -25.14
C CYS A 186 -14.53 15.31 -24.14
N GLY A 187 -14.64 15.53 -22.85
CA GLY A 187 -14.17 14.61 -21.83
C GLY A 187 -15.29 13.99 -21.01
N PRO A 188 -14.91 13.27 -19.95
CA PRO A 188 -15.84 12.62 -19.06
C PRO A 188 -16.84 13.58 -18.42
N ARG A 189 -18.04 13.07 -18.14
CA ARG A 189 -19.14 13.82 -17.52
C ARG A 189 -19.56 13.17 -16.21
N LEU A 190 -19.98 14.04 -15.26
CA LEU A 190 -20.59 13.60 -14.02
C LEU A 190 -22.10 13.39 -14.19
N SER A 191 -22.64 12.40 -13.49
CA SER A 191 -24.07 12.20 -13.30
C SER A 191 -24.32 11.82 -11.84
N LEU A 192 -25.34 12.43 -11.23
CA LEU A 192 -25.83 12.05 -9.92
C LEU A 192 -27.03 11.13 -10.09
N LEU A 193 -26.97 9.98 -9.46
CA LEU A 193 -28.03 8.97 -9.46
C LEU A 193 -28.57 8.80 -8.04
N SER A 194 -29.85 8.51 -7.93
CA SER A 194 -30.45 8.03 -6.68
C SER A 194 -29.98 6.60 -6.39
N GLY A 195 -30.22 6.11 -5.17
CA GLY A 195 -29.84 4.75 -4.75
C GLY A 195 -30.50 3.61 -5.55
N ASP A 196 -31.57 3.90 -6.33
CA ASP A 196 -32.19 2.96 -7.25
C ASP A 196 -31.70 3.12 -8.71
N GLY A 197 -30.80 4.05 -8.99
CA GLY A 197 -30.20 4.31 -10.29
C GLY A 197 -30.91 5.34 -11.16
N SER A 198 -31.96 6.01 -10.66
CA SER A 198 -32.64 7.06 -11.40
C SER A 198 -31.74 8.32 -11.52
N PRO A 199 -31.57 8.92 -12.71
CA PRO A 199 -30.76 10.12 -12.88
C PRO A 199 -31.44 11.33 -12.23
N LEU A 200 -30.65 12.11 -11.46
CA LEU A 200 -31.13 13.30 -10.75
C LEU A 200 -30.55 14.59 -11.33
N ALA A 201 -29.27 14.60 -11.67
CA ALA A 201 -28.58 15.78 -12.19
C ALA A 201 -27.35 15.38 -13.01
N GLU A 202 -26.82 16.29 -13.83
CA GLU A 202 -25.62 16.10 -14.64
C GLU A 202 -24.64 17.27 -14.51
N GLY A 203 -23.36 17.05 -14.83
CA GLY A 203 -22.31 18.07 -14.89
C GLY A 203 -22.08 18.77 -13.53
N ASP A 204 -21.98 20.11 -13.53
CA ASP A 204 -21.75 20.91 -12.32
C ASP A 204 -22.94 20.87 -11.36
N GLU A 205 -24.18 20.72 -11.87
CA GLU A 205 -25.35 20.55 -11.02
C GLU A 205 -25.31 19.23 -10.24
N ALA A 206 -24.87 18.13 -10.87
CA ALA A 206 -24.65 16.87 -10.17
C ALA A 206 -23.66 17.01 -9.01
N LEU A 207 -22.59 17.80 -9.21
CA LEU A 207 -21.62 18.10 -8.17
C LEU A 207 -22.24 18.90 -7.02
N ARG A 208 -23.01 19.96 -7.34
CA ARG A 208 -23.66 20.80 -6.32
C ARG A 208 -24.68 20.02 -5.50
N GLU A 209 -25.55 19.25 -6.15
CA GLU A 209 -26.53 18.42 -5.46
C GLU A 209 -25.86 17.35 -4.59
N CYS A 210 -24.79 16.72 -5.08
CA CYS A 210 -23.97 15.80 -4.29
C CYS A 210 -23.40 16.47 -3.02
N THR A 211 -22.87 17.70 -3.15
CA THR A 211 -22.31 18.43 -2.02
C THR A 211 -23.38 18.83 -1.02
N ARG A 212 -24.57 19.25 -1.50
CA ARG A 212 -25.74 19.54 -0.64
C ARG A 212 -26.22 18.30 0.12
N ALA A 213 -26.30 17.16 -0.56
CA ALA A 213 -26.71 15.90 0.05
C ALA A 213 -25.73 15.48 1.15
N LEU A 214 -24.41 15.55 0.88
CA LEU A 214 -23.38 15.31 1.91
C LEU A 214 -23.53 16.27 3.10
N ALA A 215 -23.76 17.57 2.85
CA ALA A 215 -23.97 18.57 3.89
C ALA A 215 -25.24 18.30 4.72
N ALA A 216 -26.26 17.68 4.12
CA ALA A 216 -27.49 17.24 4.79
C ALA A 216 -27.32 15.93 5.58
N GLY A 217 -26.11 15.34 5.57
CA GLY A 217 -25.80 14.10 6.29
C GLY A 217 -26.13 12.81 5.52
N GLU A 218 -26.40 12.90 4.22
CA GLU A 218 -26.57 11.74 3.35
C GLU A 218 -25.25 10.97 3.14
N ILE A 219 -25.35 9.70 2.80
CA ILE A 219 -24.22 8.85 2.45
C ILE A 219 -24.13 8.76 0.92
N VAL A 220 -23.03 9.24 0.34
CA VAL A 220 -22.85 9.28 -1.12
C VAL A 220 -21.72 8.38 -1.57
N ALA A 221 -21.96 7.56 -2.60
CA ALA A 221 -20.92 6.84 -3.30
C ALA A 221 -20.33 7.73 -4.41
N LEU A 222 -19.02 8.00 -4.34
CA LEU A 222 -18.28 8.88 -5.26
C LEU A 222 -17.38 8.04 -6.15
N LYS A 223 -17.56 8.05 -7.46
CA LYS A 223 -16.62 7.43 -8.40
C LYS A 223 -15.35 8.25 -8.47
N GLY A 224 -14.27 7.72 -7.93
CA GLY A 224 -12.96 8.35 -7.88
C GLY A 224 -12.06 7.96 -9.05
N LEU A 225 -10.76 7.88 -8.77
CA LEU A 225 -9.72 7.57 -9.74
C LEU A 225 -9.57 6.06 -9.96
N GLY A 226 -9.45 5.29 -8.89
CA GLY A 226 -9.23 3.84 -8.91
C GLY A 226 -10.44 2.99 -8.54
N GLY A 227 -11.57 3.61 -8.23
CA GLY A 227 -12.81 2.97 -7.83
C GLY A 227 -13.72 3.95 -7.10
N PHE A 228 -14.77 3.43 -6.49
CA PHE A 228 -15.71 4.24 -5.70
C PHE A 228 -15.24 4.40 -4.25
N HIS A 229 -15.50 5.59 -3.69
CA HIS A 229 -15.49 5.84 -2.27
C HIS A 229 -16.92 6.00 -1.75
N ILE A 230 -17.11 5.71 -0.48
CA ILE A 230 -18.33 6.09 0.23
C ILE A 230 -17.98 7.24 1.16
N ALA A 231 -18.69 8.34 1.01
CA ALA A 231 -18.48 9.57 1.75
C ALA A 231 -19.68 9.91 2.63
N CYS A 232 -19.40 10.48 3.81
CA CYS A 232 -20.39 11.11 4.67
C CYS A 232 -19.73 12.14 5.60
N LEU A 233 -20.52 12.96 6.29
CA LEU A 233 -20.01 13.82 7.36
C LEU A 233 -19.41 12.98 8.50
N PRO A 234 -18.32 13.46 9.17
CA PRO A 234 -17.67 12.76 10.28
C PRO A 234 -18.41 12.96 11.61
N GLU A 235 -19.74 13.00 11.58
CA GLU A 235 -20.64 13.18 12.71
C GLU A 235 -21.24 11.84 13.16
N ASP A 236 -21.76 11.76 14.39
CA ASP A 236 -22.23 10.51 14.97
C ASP A 236 -23.31 9.83 14.12
N ALA A 237 -24.35 10.53 13.72
CA ALA A 237 -25.48 9.93 13.02
C ALA A 237 -25.10 9.38 11.63
N PRO A 238 -24.43 10.13 10.72
CA PRO A 238 -23.97 9.59 9.44
C PRO A 238 -22.97 8.43 9.58
N VAL A 239 -22.02 8.54 10.53
CA VAL A 239 -20.98 7.52 10.73
C VAL A 239 -21.58 6.22 11.25
N LEU A 240 -22.48 6.27 12.24
CA LEU A 240 -23.16 5.08 12.76
C LEU A 240 -24.01 4.40 11.70
N ARG A 241 -24.78 5.19 10.93
CA ARG A 241 -25.57 4.69 9.80
C ARG A 241 -24.68 4.02 8.74
N LEU A 242 -23.52 4.61 8.43
CA LEU A 242 -22.56 4.02 7.50
C LEU A 242 -21.97 2.71 8.03
N ARG A 243 -21.65 2.61 9.34
CA ARG A 243 -21.17 1.38 9.98
C ARG A 243 -22.18 0.25 9.90
N GLU A 244 -23.44 0.55 10.20
CA GLU A 244 -24.54 -0.40 10.12
C GLU A 244 -24.70 -0.93 8.68
N ARG A 245 -24.84 -0.03 7.70
CA ARG A 245 -25.06 -0.37 6.30
C ARG A 245 -23.88 -1.15 5.68
N LYS A 246 -22.64 -0.82 6.05
CA LYS A 246 -21.44 -1.56 5.62
C LYS A 246 -21.15 -2.83 6.42
N LYS A 247 -21.91 -3.11 7.48
CA LYS A 247 -21.61 -4.20 8.44
C LYS A 247 -20.16 -4.15 8.94
N ARG A 248 -19.69 -2.94 9.23
CA ARG A 248 -18.31 -2.67 9.63
C ARG A 248 -18.29 -2.00 11.02
N PRO A 249 -18.41 -2.80 12.10
CA PRO A 249 -18.67 -2.27 13.45
C PRO A 249 -17.50 -1.46 14.02
N ALA A 250 -16.26 -1.85 13.79
CA ALA A 250 -15.11 -1.26 14.48
C ALA A 250 -13.95 -0.81 13.58
N LYS A 251 -13.70 -1.44 12.43
CA LYS A 251 -12.54 -1.10 11.57
C LYS A 251 -12.53 0.40 11.22
N PRO A 252 -11.44 1.16 11.47
CA PRO A 252 -11.39 2.60 11.27
C PRO A 252 -11.75 3.05 9.85
N PHE A 253 -12.37 4.23 9.74
CA PHE A 253 -12.55 4.95 8.49
C PHE A 253 -11.44 5.98 8.30
N ALA A 254 -11.04 6.22 7.04
CA ALA A 254 -10.16 7.33 6.70
C ALA A 254 -10.99 8.62 6.55
N LEU A 255 -10.32 9.74 6.78
CA LEU A 255 -10.87 11.08 6.55
C LEU A 255 -10.15 11.71 5.34
N MET A 256 -10.90 12.26 4.42
CA MET A 256 -10.39 13.24 3.48
C MET A 256 -10.54 14.61 4.11
N ILE A 257 -9.48 15.41 4.10
CA ILE A 257 -9.43 16.74 4.71
C ILE A 257 -8.95 17.75 3.67
N ARG A 258 -9.52 18.96 3.69
CA ARG A 258 -9.28 19.95 2.64
C ARG A 258 -7.83 20.37 2.49
N ASP A 259 -7.14 20.63 3.60
CA ASP A 259 -5.79 21.20 3.63
C ASP A 259 -5.07 20.97 4.97
N ASP A 260 -3.82 21.42 5.05
CA ASP A 260 -2.97 21.29 6.24
C ASP A 260 -3.52 22.02 7.48
N LEU A 261 -4.21 23.14 7.31
CA LEU A 261 -4.79 23.90 8.44
C LEU A 261 -5.89 23.07 9.12
N VAL A 262 -6.74 22.44 8.32
CA VAL A 262 -7.76 21.51 8.84
C VAL A 262 -7.09 20.31 9.50
N ALA A 263 -6.04 19.74 8.88
CA ALA A 263 -5.28 18.63 9.45
C ALA A 263 -4.71 18.96 10.84
N GLU A 264 -4.11 20.14 11.00
CA GLU A 264 -3.54 20.60 12.28
C GLU A 264 -4.57 20.75 13.40
N GLY A 265 -5.82 21.03 13.05
CA GLY A 265 -6.93 21.03 13.99
C GLY A 265 -7.32 19.63 14.50
N LEU A 266 -7.09 18.59 13.72
CA LEU A 266 -7.57 17.23 13.98
C LEU A 266 -6.49 16.30 14.56
N VAL A 267 -5.26 16.41 14.06
CA VAL A 267 -4.18 15.45 14.34
C VAL A 267 -2.86 16.16 14.66
N THR A 268 -1.95 15.43 15.28
CA THR A 268 -0.58 15.88 15.47
C THR A 268 0.25 15.49 14.24
N LEU A 269 0.66 16.50 13.46
CA LEU A 269 1.49 16.31 12.26
C LEU A 269 2.97 16.49 12.59
N SER A 270 3.76 15.44 12.45
CA SER A 270 5.22 15.59 12.35
C SER A 270 5.59 16.24 11.00
N PRO A 271 6.78 16.89 10.89
CA PRO A 271 7.27 17.40 9.60
C PRO A 271 7.29 16.32 8.51
N TYR A 272 7.65 15.08 8.86
CA TYR A 272 7.71 13.96 7.95
C TYR A 272 6.31 13.47 7.52
N SER A 273 5.35 13.38 8.46
CA SER A 273 3.96 13.04 8.13
C SER A 273 3.34 14.10 7.21
N ARG A 274 3.64 15.39 7.44
CA ARG A 274 3.22 16.50 6.56
C ARG A 274 3.81 16.36 5.15
N GLN A 275 5.09 16.01 5.03
CA GLN A 275 5.74 15.78 3.74
C GLN A 275 5.07 14.64 2.97
N LEU A 276 4.75 13.52 3.62
CA LEU A 276 4.03 12.39 3.01
C LEU A 276 2.62 12.80 2.56
N LEU A 277 1.88 13.47 3.43
CA LEU A 277 0.52 13.94 3.15
C LEU A 277 0.46 14.87 1.94
N ASN A 278 1.47 15.77 1.80
CA ASN A 278 1.58 16.72 0.70
C ASN A 278 2.30 16.19 -0.55
N SER A 279 2.81 14.96 -0.51
CA SER A 279 3.48 14.35 -1.67
C SER A 279 2.50 14.21 -2.86
N PRO A 280 2.98 14.13 -4.10
CA PRO A 280 2.13 13.85 -5.27
C PRO A 280 1.37 12.53 -5.18
N ARG A 281 1.76 11.64 -4.28
CA ARG A 281 1.10 10.36 -4.00
C ARG A 281 -0.18 10.51 -3.17
N ARG A 282 -0.26 11.54 -2.30
CA ARG A 282 -1.42 11.80 -1.43
C ARG A 282 -1.95 10.53 -0.73
N PRO A 283 -1.11 9.76 0.00
CA PRO A 283 -1.56 8.57 0.70
C PRO A 283 -2.46 8.91 1.90
N ILE A 284 -3.15 7.91 2.43
CA ILE A 284 -3.71 7.98 3.78
C ILE A 284 -2.54 7.89 4.75
N VAL A 285 -2.35 8.91 5.60
CA VAL A 285 -1.30 8.96 6.62
C VAL A 285 -1.94 8.77 8.00
N ILE A 286 -1.43 7.79 8.76
CA ILE A 286 -1.90 7.52 10.13
C ILE A 286 -1.21 8.47 11.09
N CYS A 287 -1.98 9.36 11.72
CA CYS A 287 -1.50 10.39 12.62
C CYS A 287 -2.22 10.35 13.98
N PRO A 288 -1.51 10.61 15.11
CA PRO A 288 -2.14 10.74 16.42
C PRO A 288 -3.23 11.81 16.40
N HIS A 289 -4.43 11.50 16.89
CA HIS A 289 -5.53 12.47 16.88
C HIS A 289 -5.51 13.39 18.11
N LYS A 290 -6.08 14.59 17.95
CA LYS A 290 -6.33 15.54 19.03
C LYS A 290 -7.75 15.34 19.54
N HIS A 291 -7.92 15.07 20.82
CA HIS A 291 -9.19 14.69 21.44
C HIS A 291 -10.32 15.76 21.43
N LEU A 292 -10.11 16.91 20.80
CA LEU A 292 -11.04 18.05 20.82
C LEU A 292 -11.66 18.40 19.45
N SER A 293 -11.62 17.49 18.51
CA SER A 293 -11.73 17.83 17.10
C SER A 293 -13.15 17.93 16.51
N GLY A 294 -14.21 17.68 17.23
CA GLY A 294 -15.55 17.64 16.64
C GLY A 294 -15.78 16.48 15.66
N ILE A 295 -14.87 15.50 15.64
CA ILE A 295 -14.98 14.28 14.86
C ILE A 295 -15.62 13.20 15.72
N SER A 296 -16.59 12.50 15.18
CA SER A 296 -17.25 11.38 15.83
C SER A 296 -16.24 10.32 16.29
N PRO A 297 -16.29 9.86 17.56
CA PRO A 297 -15.44 8.78 18.05
C PRO A 297 -15.68 7.47 17.28
N TYR A 298 -16.82 7.35 16.65
CA TYR A 298 -17.14 6.21 15.78
C TYR A 298 -16.38 6.22 14.44
N VAL A 299 -15.61 7.26 14.08
CA VAL A 299 -14.73 7.24 12.91
C VAL A 299 -13.58 6.24 13.09
N ALA A 300 -12.99 6.19 14.28
CA ALA A 300 -11.90 5.27 14.63
C ALA A 300 -12.05 4.76 16.07
N PRO A 301 -13.03 3.84 16.32
CA PRO A 301 -13.31 3.35 17.66
C PRO A 301 -12.08 2.71 18.30
N SER A 302 -11.83 3.05 19.57
CA SER A 302 -10.72 2.52 20.37
C SER A 302 -9.32 2.74 19.77
N GLN A 303 -9.17 3.74 18.86
CA GLN A 303 -7.88 4.10 18.28
C GLN A 303 -7.43 5.48 18.78
N ASP A 304 -6.11 5.64 18.97
CA ASP A 304 -5.46 6.90 19.30
C ASP A 304 -5.05 7.71 18.06
N SER A 305 -5.32 7.21 16.89
CA SER A 305 -4.85 7.74 15.61
C SER A 305 -5.97 7.79 14.58
N LEU A 306 -5.92 8.76 13.68
CA LEU A 306 -6.78 8.90 12.50
C LEU A 306 -5.99 8.68 11.22
N GLY A 307 -6.57 7.98 10.26
CA GLY A 307 -6.08 7.94 8.89
C GLY A 307 -6.60 9.15 8.11
N ILE A 308 -5.71 10.05 7.72
CA ILE A 308 -6.09 11.28 6.99
C ILE A 308 -5.43 11.33 5.61
N MET A 309 -6.13 11.86 4.62
CA MET A 309 -5.60 12.13 3.28
C MET A 309 -6.08 13.47 2.74
N LEU A 310 -5.29 14.07 1.84
CA LEU A 310 -5.70 15.27 1.11
C LEU A 310 -6.40 14.93 -0.21
N PRO A 311 -7.20 15.83 -0.76
CA PRO A 311 -7.77 15.70 -2.10
C PRO A 311 -6.70 15.45 -3.15
N TYR A 312 -6.97 14.53 -4.07
CA TYR A 312 -6.01 14.16 -5.12
C TYR A 312 -6.61 14.18 -6.53
N THR A 313 -7.93 14.36 -6.66
CA THR A 313 -8.59 14.63 -7.96
C THR A 313 -9.23 16.02 -7.94
N PRO A 314 -9.43 16.65 -9.11
CA PRO A 314 -10.18 17.90 -9.17
C PRO A 314 -11.59 17.77 -8.55
N LEU A 315 -12.26 16.62 -8.74
CA LEU A 315 -13.54 16.33 -8.12
C LEU A 315 -13.48 16.45 -6.59
N HIS A 316 -12.48 15.81 -5.97
CA HIS A 316 -12.30 15.90 -4.52
C HIS A 316 -12.05 17.33 -4.05
N HIS A 317 -11.23 18.09 -4.78
CA HIS A 317 -10.97 19.49 -4.43
C HIS A 317 -12.25 20.33 -4.46
N LEU A 318 -13.10 20.14 -5.48
CA LEU A 318 -14.38 20.88 -5.60
C LEU A 318 -15.36 20.55 -4.46
N ILE A 319 -15.49 19.29 -4.07
CA ILE A 319 -16.32 18.87 -2.92
C ILE A 319 -15.76 19.45 -1.61
N MET A 320 -14.43 19.36 -1.42
CA MET A 320 -13.77 19.77 -0.19
C MET A 320 -13.67 21.31 -0.03
N GLU A 321 -14.00 22.10 -1.03
CA GLU A 321 -14.13 23.57 -0.90
C GLU A 321 -15.25 23.96 0.07
N GLU A 322 -16.35 23.24 0.04
CA GLU A 322 -17.54 23.48 0.89
C GLU A 322 -17.52 22.61 2.15
N LEU A 323 -17.00 21.37 2.06
CA LEU A 323 -16.99 20.37 3.13
C LEU A 323 -15.55 20.06 3.55
N PRO A 324 -15.00 20.73 4.58
CA PRO A 324 -13.57 20.65 4.89
C PRO A 324 -13.11 19.30 5.42
N VAL A 325 -14.00 18.45 5.90
CA VAL A 325 -13.70 17.09 6.41
C VAL A 325 -14.84 16.15 6.01
N LEU A 326 -14.49 15.03 5.41
CA LEU A 326 -15.41 13.93 5.10
C LEU A 326 -14.82 12.59 5.52
N VAL A 327 -15.64 11.69 6.04
CA VAL A 327 -15.33 10.27 6.00
C VAL A 327 -15.21 9.87 4.53
N MET A 328 -14.12 9.17 4.18
CA MET A 328 -13.89 8.70 2.82
C MET A 328 -13.36 7.27 2.90
N THR A 329 -14.23 6.29 2.70
CA THR A 329 -13.88 4.87 2.77
C THR A 329 -14.07 4.20 1.42
N SER A 330 -13.28 3.16 1.13
CA SER A 330 -13.44 2.35 -0.09
C SER A 330 -14.86 1.79 -0.20
N ALA A 331 -15.44 1.84 -1.40
CA ALA A 331 -16.76 1.29 -1.68
C ALA A 331 -16.65 -0.21 -1.99
N ASN A 332 -16.57 -0.99 -0.94
CA ASN A 332 -16.61 -2.45 -0.96
C ASN A 332 -17.41 -2.93 0.25
N LEU A 333 -18.01 -4.09 0.18
CA LEU A 333 -18.39 -4.84 1.36
C LEU A 333 -17.11 -5.41 2.02
N SER A 334 -17.20 -5.85 3.27
CA SER A 334 -16.00 -6.31 3.99
C SER A 334 -15.24 -7.37 3.21
N ASP A 335 -13.94 -7.10 2.98
CA ASP A 335 -12.97 -7.99 2.35
C ASP A 335 -13.18 -8.30 0.85
N GLU A 336 -14.14 -7.63 0.19
CA GLU A 336 -14.31 -7.65 -1.25
C GLU A 336 -13.40 -6.64 -1.97
N PRO A 337 -13.13 -6.81 -3.28
CA PRO A 337 -12.45 -5.81 -4.08
C PRO A 337 -13.24 -4.51 -4.19
N LEU A 338 -12.52 -3.40 -4.39
CA LEU A 338 -13.11 -2.10 -4.62
C LEU A 338 -14.07 -2.11 -5.82
N VAL A 339 -15.25 -1.52 -5.69
CA VAL A 339 -16.20 -1.31 -6.78
C VAL A 339 -15.66 -0.24 -7.73
N SER A 340 -15.74 -0.46 -9.05
CA SER A 340 -15.21 0.48 -10.06
C SER A 340 -16.13 0.76 -11.24
N GLU A 341 -17.07 -0.12 -11.53
CA GLU A 341 -18.01 0.03 -12.63
C GLU A 341 -19.35 0.57 -12.14
N ASN A 342 -20.01 1.43 -12.95
CA ASN A 342 -21.26 2.07 -12.56
C ASN A 342 -22.38 1.05 -12.30
N GLY A 343 -22.49 0.01 -13.14
CA GLY A 343 -23.46 -1.07 -12.97
C GLY A 343 -23.19 -1.92 -11.72
N GLU A 344 -21.92 -2.22 -11.43
CA GLU A 344 -21.52 -2.90 -10.20
C GLU A 344 -21.87 -2.06 -8.96
N ALA A 345 -21.66 -0.73 -9.03
CA ALA A 345 -21.97 0.18 -7.93
C ALA A 345 -23.47 0.22 -7.61
N LEU A 346 -24.33 0.30 -8.63
CA LEU A 346 -25.78 0.25 -8.46
C LEU A 346 -26.26 -1.06 -7.81
N ALA A 347 -25.64 -2.17 -8.17
CA ALA A 347 -25.99 -3.48 -7.60
C ALA A 347 -25.48 -3.67 -6.16
N LYS A 348 -24.18 -3.41 -5.93
CA LYS A 348 -23.51 -3.71 -4.66
C LYS A 348 -23.70 -2.65 -3.57
N LEU A 349 -23.90 -1.37 -3.95
CA LEU A 349 -24.04 -0.26 -2.99
C LEU A 349 -25.50 0.10 -2.69
N LYS A 350 -26.46 -0.63 -3.27
CA LYS A 350 -27.88 -0.51 -2.96
C LYS A 350 -28.11 -0.72 -1.45
N GLY A 351 -28.72 0.28 -0.82
CA GLY A 351 -28.95 0.28 0.63
C GLY A 351 -27.72 0.64 1.49
N VAL A 352 -26.54 0.84 0.86
CA VAL A 352 -25.34 1.38 1.52
C VAL A 352 -25.26 2.89 1.31
N ALA A 353 -25.29 3.35 0.07
CA ALA A 353 -25.31 4.77 -0.29
C ALA A 353 -26.72 5.24 -0.61
N ASP A 354 -27.03 6.48 -0.26
CA ASP A 354 -28.30 7.14 -0.58
C ASP A 354 -28.27 7.65 -2.03
N LEU A 355 -27.11 8.14 -2.47
CA LEU A 355 -26.87 8.67 -3.81
C LEU A 355 -25.54 8.14 -4.38
N LEU A 356 -25.43 8.15 -5.71
CA LEU A 356 -24.20 7.78 -6.42
C LEU A 356 -23.78 8.93 -7.36
N LEU A 357 -22.63 9.53 -7.14
CA LEU A 357 -21.98 10.43 -8.09
C LEU A 357 -21.06 9.61 -8.98
N VAL A 358 -21.47 9.42 -10.21
CA VAL A 358 -20.78 8.58 -11.20
C VAL A 358 -20.20 9.42 -12.33
N HIS A 359 -19.34 8.82 -13.13
CA HIS A 359 -18.85 9.36 -14.39
C HIS A 359 -18.66 8.25 -15.41
N ASP A 360 -18.60 8.63 -16.69
CA ASP A 360 -18.52 7.72 -17.84
C ASP A 360 -17.09 7.29 -18.22
N ARG A 361 -16.02 7.86 -17.58
CA ARG A 361 -14.65 7.36 -17.79
C ARG A 361 -14.49 5.96 -17.19
N PRO A 362 -14.10 4.95 -18.00
CA PRO A 362 -13.79 3.62 -17.47
C PRO A 362 -12.55 3.62 -16.56
N ILE A 363 -12.56 2.75 -15.57
CA ILE A 363 -11.42 2.44 -14.71
C ILE A 363 -10.87 1.09 -15.15
N THR A 364 -9.72 1.09 -15.81
CA THR A 364 -9.09 -0.14 -16.33
C THR A 364 -8.57 -1.02 -15.20
N MET A 365 -7.90 -0.39 -14.24
CA MET A 365 -7.35 -1.07 -13.05
C MET A 365 -7.91 -0.48 -11.77
N LYS A 366 -8.58 -1.35 -11.00
CA LYS A 366 -9.02 -1.00 -9.63
C LYS A 366 -7.80 -0.80 -8.74
N ILE A 367 -7.79 0.25 -7.95
CA ILE A 367 -6.70 0.50 -6.99
C ILE A 367 -7.23 1.26 -5.77
N ASP A 368 -6.94 0.70 -4.61
CA ASP A 368 -7.29 1.30 -3.32
C ASP A 368 -6.24 2.35 -2.91
N ASP A 369 -6.59 3.23 -1.99
CA ASP A 369 -5.65 4.21 -1.45
C ASP A 369 -4.53 3.54 -0.65
N SER A 370 -3.30 4.04 -0.85
CA SER A 370 -2.17 3.61 -0.02
C SER A 370 -2.32 4.12 1.40
N VAL A 371 -1.87 3.30 2.37
CA VAL A 371 -1.89 3.64 3.79
C VAL A 371 -0.47 3.62 4.32
N VAL A 372 -0.05 4.71 4.94
CA VAL A 372 1.31 4.90 5.47
C VAL A 372 1.24 5.32 6.94
N ALA A 373 2.07 4.73 7.77
CA ALA A 373 2.35 5.20 9.13
C ALA A 373 3.76 5.75 9.22
N THR A 374 4.08 6.45 10.31
CA THR A 374 5.43 6.98 10.56
C THR A 374 5.96 6.54 11.91
N ALA A 375 7.25 6.16 11.95
CA ALA A 375 8.02 5.91 13.16
C ALA A 375 9.27 6.81 13.11
N GLY A 376 9.23 7.95 13.80
CA GLY A 376 10.25 8.98 13.67
C GLY A 376 10.34 9.57 12.28
N LYS A 377 11.52 9.48 11.64
CA LYS A 377 11.76 9.91 10.24
C LYS A 377 11.62 8.75 9.21
N ARG A 378 11.06 7.63 9.61
CA ARG A 378 10.86 6.46 8.75
C ARG A 378 9.37 6.29 8.46
N SER A 379 9.03 5.85 7.25
CA SER A 379 7.69 5.49 6.85
C SER A 379 7.50 3.97 6.87
N ILE A 380 6.29 3.55 7.19
CA ILE A 380 5.85 2.16 7.16
C ILE A 380 4.68 2.09 6.20
N LEU A 381 4.84 1.41 5.07
CA LEU A 381 3.79 1.22 4.10
C LEU A 381 2.88 0.07 4.56
N LEU A 382 1.72 0.42 5.12
CA LEU A 382 0.75 -0.55 5.63
C LEU A 382 -0.08 -1.17 4.50
N ARG A 383 -0.31 -0.42 3.42
CA ARG A 383 -0.98 -0.86 2.20
C ARG A 383 -0.38 -0.16 1.00
N ARG A 384 0.07 -0.96 0.00
CA ARG A 384 0.58 -0.46 -1.28
C ARG A 384 -0.54 -0.38 -2.31
N GLY A 385 -0.88 0.82 -2.74
CA GLY A 385 -1.96 1.10 -3.68
C GLY A 385 -1.68 2.35 -4.50
N ARG A 386 -2.68 3.21 -4.67
CA ARG A 386 -2.61 4.44 -5.45
C ARG A 386 -1.43 5.33 -5.04
N GLY A 387 -0.74 5.85 -6.05
CA GLY A 387 0.45 6.69 -5.88
C GLY A 387 1.76 5.93 -5.68
N TYR A 388 1.70 4.62 -5.39
CA TYR A 388 2.87 3.75 -5.25
C TYR A 388 2.95 2.70 -6.36
N VAL A 389 1.83 2.13 -6.77
CA VAL A 389 1.77 1.16 -7.87
C VAL A 389 1.58 1.92 -9.18
N PRO A 390 2.29 1.56 -10.24
CA PRO A 390 3.16 0.39 -10.47
C PRO A 390 4.66 0.66 -10.28
N HIS A 391 5.04 1.60 -9.39
CA HIS A 391 6.46 1.92 -9.21
C HIS A 391 7.26 0.66 -8.85
N PRO A 392 8.33 0.32 -9.59
CA PRO A 392 9.04 -0.94 -9.38
C PRO A 392 9.98 -0.89 -8.17
N VAL A 393 10.37 -2.06 -7.69
CA VAL A 393 11.51 -2.25 -6.81
C VAL A 393 12.70 -2.67 -7.65
N MET A 394 13.82 -1.95 -7.49
CA MET A 394 15.06 -2.23 -8.21
C MET A 394 15.94 -3.22 -7.41
N THR A 395 16.55 -4.15 -8.12
CA THR A 395 17.50 -5.12 -7.54
C THR A 395 18.84 -5.02 -8.22
N LYS A 396 19.91 -5.41 -7.53
CA LYS A 396 21.26 -5.48 -8.11
C LYS A 396 21.45 -6.70 -9.01
N ARG A 397 20.63 -7.73 -8.83
CA ARG A 397 20.77 -9.01 -9.54
C ARG A 397 19.89 -9.06 -10.77
N GLU A 398 20.42 -9.65 -11.83
CA GLU A 398 19.64 -10.04 -13.00
C GLU A 398 18.78 -11.26 -12.65
N MET A 399 17.50 -11.16 -13.00
CA MET A 399 16.50 -12.21 -12.77
C MET A 399 15.87 -12.64 -14.09
N PRO A 400 15.56 -13.94 -14.26
CA PRO A 400 14.71 -14.39 -15.35
C PRO A 400 13.30 -13.82 -15.19
N GLN A 401 12.40 -14.12 -16.12
CA GLN A 401 11.01 -13.75 -15.98
C GLN A 401 10.33 -14.65 -14.93
N ILE A 402 9.96 -14.03 -13.80
CA ILE A 402 9.38 -14.70 -12.63
C ILE A 402 8.02 -14.14 -12.32
N LEU A 403 7.07 -15.02 -11.98
CA LEU A 403 5.86 -14.66 -11.25
C LEU A 403 6.01 -15.12 -9.80
N ALA A 404 5.85 -14.21 -8.85
CA ALA A 404 5.67 -14.53 -7.44
C ALA A 404 4.20 -14.36 -7.07
N ALA A 405 3.55 -15.46 -6.67
CA ALA A 405 2.10 -15.49 -6.45
C ALA A 405 1.63 -14.75 -5.18
N GLY A 406 2.53 -14.51 -4.21
CA GLY A 406 2.15 -13.91 -2.92
C GLY A 406 1.49 -14.90 -1.97
N ALA A 407 0.69 -14.38 -1.04
CA ALA A 407 -0.04 -15.15 -0.04
C ALA A 407 -1.55 -14.95 -0.16
N GLU A 408 -2.33 -15.69 0.64
CA GLU A 408 -3.80 -15.72 0.57
C GLU A 408 -4.46 -14.45 1.09
N MET A 409 -4.00 -13.98 2.26
CA MET A 409 -4.54 -12.79 2.92
C MET A 409 -3.75 -11.55 2.53
N ARG A 410 -4.43 -10.40 2.42
CA ARG A 410 -3.83 -9.14 1.97
C ARG A 410 -3.03 -9.31 0.68
N SER A 411 -3.56 -10.13 -0.22
CA SER A 411 -2.85 -10.67 -1.37
C SER A 411 -2.32 -9.59 -2.31
N THR A 412 -1.13 -9.84 -2.81
CA THR A 412 -0.48 -9.17 -3.93
C THR A 412 0.28 -10.23 -4.73
N PHE A 413 0.62 -9.92 -5.98
CA PHE A 413 1.61 -10.68 -6.73
C PHE A 413 2.76 -9.77 -7.14
N SER A 414 3.85 -10.35 -7.59
CA SER A 414 4.95 -9.59 -8.19
C SER A 414 5.43 -10.27 -9.46
N LEU A 415 5.75 -9.46 -10.45
CA LEU A 415 6.44 -9.91 -11.67
C LEU A 415 7.87 -9.40 -11.65
N ALA A 416 8.81 -10.21 -12.15
CA ALA A 416 10.21 -9.79 -12.22
C ALA A 416 10.82 -10.09 -13.58
N ARG A 417 11.69 -9.19 -14.06
CA ARG A 417 12.55 -9.35 -15.22
C ARG A 417 13.77 -8.45 -15.12
N GLY A 418 14.94 -8.99 -15.44
CA GLY A 418 16.21 -8.25 -15.34
C GLY A 418 16.42 -7.78 -13.91
N ARG A 419 16.64 -6.50 -13.71
CA ARG A 419 16.84 -5.90 -12.38
C ARG A 419 15.61 -5.23 -11.80
N THR A 420 14.42 -5.58 -12.30
CA THR A 420 13.18 -4.89 -11.96
C THR A 420 12.14 -5.87 -11.45
N ILE A 421 11.54 -5.54 -10.31
CA ILE A 421 10.40 -6.23 -9.71
C ILE A 421 9.20 -5.29 -9.74
N TYR A 422 8.06 -5.75 -10.23
CA TYR A 422 6.79 -5.04 -10.34
C TYR A 422 5.77 -5.60 -9.35
N PRO A 423 5.71 -5.11 -8.11
CA PRO A 423 4.67 -5.51 -7.18
C PRO A 423 3.31 -4.99 -7.65
N SER A 424 2.28 -5.82 -7.56
CA SER A 424 0.91 -5.40 -7.82
C SER A 424 0.37 -4.47 -6.73
N GLN A 425 -0.81 -3.91 -6.98
CA GLN A 425 -1.61 -3.28 -5.94
C GLN A 425 -2.13 -4.32 -4.94
N TYR A 426 -2.51 -3.85 -3.76
CA TYR A 426 -3.30 -4.62 -2.82
C TYR A 426 -4.61 -5.12 -3.46
N ILE A 427 -4.89 -6.40 -3.36
CA ILE A 427 -6.05 -7.06 -3.98
C ILE A 427 -7.10 -7.39 -2.93
N GLY A 428 -6.69 -7.92 -1.78
CA GLY A 428 -7.59 -8.34 -0.71
C GLY A 428 -7.39 -9.78 -0.28
N ASP A 429 -8.40 -10.37 0.36
CA ASP A 429 -8.40 -11.75 0.82
C ASP A 429 -8.94 -12.67 -0.29
N LEU A 430 -8.14 -13.61 -0.75
CA LEU A 430 -8.49 -14.52 -1.86
C LEU A 430 -9.44 -15.66 -1.44
N LYS A 431 -9.76 -15.79 -0.16
CA LYS A 431 -10.90 -16.61 0.29
C LYS A 431 -12.24 -16.10 -0.27
N GLN A 432 -12.29 -14.82 -0.66
CA GLN A 432 -13.44 -14.23 -1.33
C GLN A 432 -13.35 -14.43 -2.84
N LEU A 433 -14.42 -14.97 -3.45
CA LEU A 433 -14.46 -15.28 -4.88
C LEU A 433 -14.17 -14.05 -5.77
N ASP A 434 -14.77 -12.92 -5.45
CA ASP A 434 -14.57 -11.67 -6.21
C ASP A 434 -13.11 -11.19 -6.17
N SER A 435 -12.41 -11.38 -5.03
CA SER A 435 -10.99 -11.10 -4.90
C SER A 435 -10.14 -12.04 -5.76
N ALA A 436 -10.47 -13.33 -5.79
CA ALA A 436 -9.79 -14.32 -6.62
C ALA A 436 -9.97 -14.03 -8.12
N ILE A 437 -11.19 -13.68 -8.55
CA ILE A 437 -11.48 -13.25 -9.93
C ILE A 437 -10.69 -11.98 -10.27
N TYR A 438 -10.66 -11.00 -9.37
CA TYR A 438 -9.92 -9.77 -9.61
C TYR A 438 -8.41 -9.99 -9.63
N TYR A 439 -7.87 -10.89 -8.79
CA TYR A 439 -6.46 -11.30 -8.82
C TYR A 439 -6.09 -11.85 -10.22
N GLU A 440 -6.88 -12.77 -10.77
CA GLU A 440 -6.66 -13.31 -12.11
C GLU A 440 -6.68 -12.20 -13.18
N LYS A 441 -7.68 -11.30 -13.14
CA LYS A 441 -7.82 -10.16 -14.06
C LYS A 441 -6.60 -9.23 -13.98
N ALA A 442 -6.19 -8.87 -12.77
CA ALA A 442 -5.04 -8.00 -12.54
C ALA A 442 -3.73 -8.64 -13.01
N LEU A 443 -3.53 -9.93 -12.71
CA LEU A 443 -2.34 -10.66 -13.15
C LEU A 443 -2.24 -10.73 -14.68
N ARG A 444 -3.33 -11.07 -15.38
CA ARG A 444 -3.37 -11.09 -16.85
C ARG A 444 -3.09 -9.71 -17.45
N HIS A 445 -3.62 -8.65 -16.82
CA HIS A 445 -3.36 -7.28 -17.26
C HIS A 445 -1.89 -6.89 -17.10
N PHE A 446 -1.27 -7.20 -15.96
CA PHE A 446 0.15 -6.93 -15.71
C PHE A 446 1.06 -7.70 -16.67
N LEU A 447 0.76 -8.98 -16.93
CA LEU A 447 1.51 -9.78 -17.91
C LEU A 447 1.46 -9.16 -19.30
N LYS A 448 0.26 -8.73 -19.74
CA LYS A 448 0.08 -8.03 -21.02
C LYS A 448 0.79 -6.67 -21.03
N LEU A 449 0.62 -5.87 -19.96
CA LEU A 449 1.14 -4.51 -19.87
C LEU A 449 2.67 -4.47 -19.91
N PHE A 450 3.34 -5.37 -19.19
CA PHE A 450 4.80 -5.45 -19.14
C PHE A 450 5.40 -6.43 -20.16
N ASP A 451 4.57 -7.02 -21.01
CA ASP A 451 4.98 -8.06 -21.98
C ASP A 451 5.86 -9.14 -21.33
N LEU A 452 5.32 -9.78 -20.30
CA LEU A 452 6.02 -10.79 -19.53
C LEU A 452 5.41 -12.18 -19.74
N ARG A 453 6.31 -13.16 -19.92
CA ARG A 453 5.96 -14.58 -20.03
C ARG A 453 6.79 -15.37 -19.00
N PRO A 454 6.38 -15.37 -17.73
CA PRO A 454 7.13 -16.01 -16.67
C PRO A 454 7.38 -17.49 -16.95
N THR A 455 8.64 -17.92 -16.81
CA THR A 455 9.08 -19.32 -16.91
C THR A 455 9.26 -19.97 -15.55
N LEU A 456 9.24 -19.15 -14.48
CA LEU A 456 9.38 -19.58 -13.09
C LEU A 456 8.20 -19.05 -12.28
N LEU A 457 7.69 -19.88 -11.38
CA LEU A 457 6.71 -19.51 -10.36
C LEU A 457 7.34 -19.59 -8.97
N ALA A 458 7.32 -18.51 -8.21
CA ALA A 458 7.58 -18.54 -6.78
C ALA A 458 6.22 -18.51 -6.03
N ALA A 459 5.99 -19.43 -5.12
CA ALA A 459 4.76 -19.58 -4.37
C ALA A 459 5.07 -19.85 -2.89
N ASP A 460 4.11 -19.51 -2.02
CA ASP A 460 4.19 -19.85 -0.61
C ASP A 460 4.27 -21.38 -0.42
N LEU A 461 4.94 -21.82 0.65
CA LEU A 461 5.02 -23.20 1.04
C LEU A 461 3.65 -23.83 1.33
N HIS A 462 2.65 -23.00 1.66
CA HIS A 462 1.31 -23.45 1.99
C HIS A 462 0.58 -24.03 0.78
N PRO A 463 0.18 -25.34 0.81
CA PRO A 463 -0.28 -26.05 -0.37
C PRO A 463 -1.65 -25.61 -0.90
N SER A 464 -2.48 -24.99 -0.07
CA SER A 464 -3.90 -24.70 -0.36
C SER A 464 -4.18 -23.24 -0.71
N PHE A 465 -3.16 -22.39 -0.86
CA PHE A 465 -3.39 -20.99 -1.22
C PHE A 465 -3.92 -20.84 -2.64
N ALA A 466 -5.05 -20.14 -2.79
CA ALA A 466 -5.74 -19.91 -4.06
C ALA A 466 -4.84 -19.15 -5.06
N CYS A 467 -4.02 -18.20 -4.58
CA CYS A 467 -3.08 -17.45 -5.42
C CYS A 467 -2.16 -18.38 -6.22
N THR A 468 -1.65 -19.45 -5.63
CA THR A 468 -0.79 -20.43 -6.31
C THR A 468 -1.55 -21.16 -7.42
N GLY A 469 -2.78 -21.59 -7.15
CA GLY A 469 -3.65 -22.23 -8.15
C GLY A 469 -4.00 -21.32 -9.33
N ILE A 470 -4.35 -20.07 -9.03
CA ILE A 470 -4.65 -19.06 -10.05
C ILE A 470 -3.40 -18.73 -10.88
N ALA A 471 -2.25 -18.55 -10.24
CA ALA A 471 -0.99 -18.28 -10.93
C ALA A 471 -0.65 -19.41 -11.93
N LYS A 472 -0.71 -20.67 -11.49
CA LYS A 472 -0.50 -21.84 -12.35
C LYS A 472 -1.47 -21.88 -13.53
N LYS A 473 -2.74 -21.57 -13.30
CA LYS A 473 -3.76 -21.51 -14.36
C LYS A 473 -3.43 -20.43 -15.40
N VAL A 474 -2.94 -19.27 -14.96
CA VAL A 474 -2.70 -18.11 -15.85
C VAL A 474 -1.45 -18.28 -16.71
N ILE A 475 -0.35 -18.78 -16.14
CA ILE A 475 0.93 -18.90 -16.87
C ILE A 475 1.18 -20.30 -17.46
N GLY A 476 0.24 -21.22 -17.27
CA GLY A 476 0.48 -22.66 -17.46
C GLY A 476 1.23 -23.23 -16.24
N VAL A 477 1.34 -24.56 -16.17
CA VAL A 477 2.09 -25.22 -15.11
C VAL A 477 3.58 -25.14 -15.44
N PRO A 478 4.37 -24.24 -14.84
CA PRO A 478 5.79 -24.20 -15.08
C PRO A 478 6.42 -25.48 -14.50
N GLU A 479 7.37 -26.07 -15.21
CA GLU A 479 8.14 -27.23 -14.74
C GLU A 479 8.85 -26.92 -13.41
N ASN A 480 9.18 -25.64 -13.19
CA ASN A 480 9.89 -25.14 -12.04
C ASN A 480 9.00 -24.22 -11.18
N THR A 481 8.35 -24.79 -10.16
CA THR A 481 7.71 -24.02 -9.08
C THR A 481 8.64 -24.03 -7.86
N LEU A 482 9.10 -22.85 -7.44
CA LEU A 482 9.87 -22.68 -6.22
C LEU A 482 8.90 -22.42 -5.06
N LEU A 483 8.88 -23.32 -4.09
CA LEU A 483 8.15 -23.13 -2.84
C LEU A 483 9.02 -22.36 -1.85
N VAL A 484 8.51 -21.27 -1.31
CA VAL A 484 9.23 -20.37 -0.42
C VAL A 484 8.57 -20.37 0.95
N GLN A 485 9.35 -20.55 2.00
CA GLN A 485 8.89 -20.46 3.37
C GLN A 485 8.48 -19.00 3.67
N HIS A 486 7.32 -18.81 4.28
CA HIS A 486 6.66 -17.50 4.47
C HIS A 486 7.55 -16.45 5.15
N HIS A 487 8.16 -16.80 6.28
CA HIS A 487 9.01 -15.87 7.06
C HIS A 487 10.33 -15.58 6.37
N HIS A 488 10.86 -16.53 5.59
CA HIS A 488 12.00 -16.27 4.72
C HIS A 488 11.64 -15.31 3.58
N ALA A 489 10.43 -15.40 3.03
CA ALA A 489 9.95 -14.43 2.04
C ALA A 489 9.89 -13.00 2.61
N HIS A 490 9.41 -12.83 3.86
CA HIS A 490 9.48 -11.54 4.57
C HIS A 490 10.90 -11.01 4.70
N MET A 491 11.84 -11.88 5.11
CA MET A 491 13.26 -11.52 5.23
C MET A 491 13.85 -11.12 3.89
N ALA A 492 13.69 -11.94 2.85
CA ALA A 492 14.21 -11.72 1.52
C ALA A 492 13.66 -10.41 0.88
N ALA A 493 12.37 -10.13 1.05
CA ALA A 493 11.75 -8.91 0.56
C ALA A 493 12.41 -7.66 1.15
N CYS A 494 12.63 -7.65 2.48
CA CYS A 494 13.27 -6.53 3.15
C CYS A 494 14.75 -6.37 2.75
N LEU A 495 15.49 -7.45 2.59
CA LEU A 495 16.88 -7.43 2.12
C LEU A 495 16.98 -6.83 0.72
N VAL A 496 16.15 -7.29 -0.22
CA VAL A 496 16.13 -6.80 -1.61
C VAL A 496 15.78 -5.32 -1.66
N GLU A 497 14.76 -4.88 -0.92
CA GLU A 497 14.33 -3.48 -0.88
C GLU A 497 15.41 -2.55 -0.31
N ASN A 498 16.23 -3.04 0.64
CA ASN A 498 17.38 -2.33 1.16
C ASN A 498 18.65 -2.44 0.28
N GLY A 499 18.61 -3.22 -0.80
CA GLY A 499 19.77 -3.48 -1.65
C GLY A 499 20.91 -4.18 -0.89
N PHE A 500 20.55 -4.91 0.18
CA PHE A 500 21.53 -5.63 1.00
C PHE A 500 21.80 -7.02 0.43
N GLU A 501 23.07 -7.32 0.22
CA GLU A 501 23.56 -8.61 -0.24
C GLU A 501 24.52 -9.19 0.82
N GLY A 502 24.14 -10.27 1.41
CA GLY A 502 24.93 -10.94 2.45
C GLY A 502 24.04 -11.61 3.49
N MET A 503 24.69 -12.24 4.46
CA MET A 503 24.01 -12.83 5.60
C MET A 503 23.51 -11.74 6.54
N ALA A 504 22.26 -11.85 6.97
CA ALA A 504 21.65 -11.00 7.96
C ALA A 504 20.92 -11.85 9.01
N LEU A 505 20.71 -11.30 10.19
CA LEU A 505 19.73 -11.80 11.13
C LEU A 505 18.33 -11.39 10.69
N GLY A 506 17.31 -12.19 10.98
CA GLY A 506 15.92 -11.88 10.78
C GLY A 506 15.15 -12.02 12.08
N ILE A 507 14.51 -10.96 12.56
CA ILE A 507 13.48 -11.01 13.59
C ILE A 507 12.16 -10.82 12.87
N ILE A 508 11.53 -11.94 12.51
CA ILE A 508 10.33 -11.96 11.66
C ILE A 508 9.12 -12.22 12.55
N LEU A 509 8.32 -11.18 12.74
CA LEU A 509 7.18 -11.18 13.65
C LEU A 509 5.86 -11.08 12.88
N ASP A 510 5.06 -12.14 12.90
CA ASP A 510 3.86 -12.22 12.11
C ASP A 510 2.69 -12.91 12.83
N GLY A 511 1.53 -12.87 12.20
CA GLY A 511 0.32 -13.53 12.69
C GLY A 511 0.28 -15.03 12.41
N THR A 512 0.76 -15.45 11.23
CA THR A 512 0.71 -16.86 10.80
C THR A 512 1.51 -17.09 9.53
N GLY A 513 2.16 -18.23 9.46
CA GLY A 513 2.81 -18.76 8.26
C GLY A 513 3.14 -20.24 8.47
N LEU A 514 3.11 -21.04 7.40
CA LEU A 514 3.43 -22.47 7.50
C LEU A 514 4.93 -22.65 7.73
N GLY A 515 5.29 -23.28 8.86
CA GLY A 515 6.66 -23.67 9.17
C GLY A 515 7.14 -24.89 8.36
N SER A 516 8.45 -25.06 8.25
CA SER A 516 9.06 -26.22 7.63
C SER A 516 8.83 -27.51 8.44
N ASP A 517 8.53 -27.38 9.73
CA ASP A 517 8.14 -28.42 10.69
C ASP A 517 6.63 -28.70 10.72
N ARG A 518 5.86 -27.99 9.88
CA ARG A 518 4.38 -28.00 9.83
C ARG A 518 3.67 -27.33 11.02
N HIS A 519 4.41 -26.68 11.91
CA HIS A 519 3.82 -25.80 12.92
C HIS A 519 3.42 -24.45 12.32
N THR A 520 2.58 -23.71 13.02
CA THR A 520 2.25 -22.34 12.64
C THR A 520 3.31 -21.40 13.21
N TRP A 521 4.17 -20.89 12.33
CA TRP A 521 5.19 -19.92 12.70
C TRP A 521 4.64 -18.49 12.74
N GLY A 522 5.37 -17.58 13.43
CA GLY A 522 5.05 -16.15 13.48
C GLY A 522 5.87 -15.35 14.49
N GLY A 523 6.87 -15.95 15.12
CA GLY A 523 7.83 -15.27 15.99
C GLY A 523 9.21 -15.88 15.83
N GLU A 524 9.90 -15.57 14.69
CA GLU A 524 11.03 -16.34 14.20
C GLU A 524 12.34 -15.55 14.22
N PHE A 525 13.42 -16.21 14.66
CA PHE A 525 14.77 -15.68 14.63
C PHE A 525 15.57 -16.46 13.61
N LEU A 526 15.90 -15.80 12.50
CA LEU A 526 16.51 -16.41 11.34
C LEU A 526 17.94 -15.89 11.14
N LEU A 527 18.80 -16.70 10.56
CA LEU A 527 20.05 -16.27 9.94
C LEU A 527 19.97 -16.67 8.47
N GLY A 528 20.14 -15.72 7.55
CA GLY A 528 20.04 -16.05 6.14
C GLY A 528 20.35 -14.89 5.20
N ASP A 529 20.16 -15.15 3.95
CA ASP A 529 20.21 -14.18 2.85
C ASP A 529 18.92 -14.27 2.01
N ALA A 530 18.89 -13.69 0.82
CA ALA A 530 17.73 -13.77 -0.07
C ALA A 530 17.50 -15.18 -0.68
N ARG A 531 18.34 -16.18 -0.41
CA ARG A 531 18.29 -17.52 -1.02
C ARG A 531 18.05 -18.63 0.01
N THR A 532 18.70 -18.51 1.15
CA THR A 532 18.72 -19.55 2.19
C THR A 532 18.56 -18.96 3.57
N PHE A 533 18.06 -19.77 4.48
CA PHE A 533 17.95 -19.39 5.89
C PHE A 533 18.14 -20.59 6.81
N THR A 534 18.48 -20.29 8.06
CA THR A 534 18.48 -21.23 9.18
C THR A 534 17.68 -20.61 10.32
N ARG A 535 16.78 -21.38 10.94
CA ARG A 535 16.03 -20.99 12.15
C ARG A 535 16.96 -21.09 13.35
N LEU A 536 17.35 -19.98 13.95
CA LEU A 536 18.21 -19.91 15.12
C LEU A 536 17.41 -19.81 16.43
N GLY A 537 16.15 -19.45 16.37
CA GLY A 537 15.29 -19.34 17.51
C GLY A 537 13.86 -18.98 17.14
N HIS A 538 13.00 -18.96 18.16
CA HIS A 538 11.61 -18.61 18.02
C HIS A 538 10.98 -18.25 19.38
N PHE A 539 9.78 -17.71 19.35
CA PHE A 539 8.96 -17.59 20.58
C PHE A 539 8.57 -18.97 21.10
N GLN A 540 8.46 -19.11 22.41
CA GLN A 540 7.94 -20.33 23.02
C GLN A 540 6.63 -20.74 22.34
N GLU A 541 6.56 -21.97 21.85
CA GLU A 541 5.36 -22.50 21.21
C GLU A 541 4.24 -22.76 22.24
N ALA A 542 3.01 -22.53 21.79
CA ALA A 542 1.81 -22.82 22.56
C ALA A 542 0.70 -23.41 21.66
N PRO A 543 -0.22 -24.19 22.24
CA PRO A 543 -1.38 -24.69 21.52
C PRO A 543 -2.28 -23.57 21.01
N LEU A 544 -2.78 -23.66 19.78
CA LEU A 544 -3.75 -22.75 19.16
C LEU A 544 -5.14 -23.38 19.10
N PRO A 545 -5.96 -23.27 20.15
CA PRO A 545 -7.22 -23.98 20.26
C PRO A 545 -8.30 -23.43 19.32
N GLY A 546 -8.71 -24.24 18.35
CA GLY A 546 -9.68 -23.88 17.33
C GLY A 546 -9.09 -23.31 16.04
N GLY A 547 -7.75 -23.29 15.88
CA GLY A 547 -7.09 -22.83 14.65
C GLY A 547 -7.51 -21.40 14.25
N ASP A 548 -8.07 -21.22 13.06
CA ASP A 548 -8.53 -19.92 12.56
C ASP A 548 -9.53 -19.20 13.49
N ARG A 549 -10.30 -19.96 14.27
CA ARG A 549 -11.22 -19.36 15.25
C ARG A 549 -10.51 -18.62 16.37
N ALA A 550 -9.31 -19.06 16.76
CA ALA A 550 -8.51 -18.35 17.78
C ALA A 550 -8.03 -16.97 17.30
N VAL A 551 -8.01 -16.72 15.98
CA VAL A 551 -7.74 -15.40 15.42
C VAL A 551 -8.90 -14.43 15.64
N LEU A 552 -10.14 -14.94 15.55
CA LEU A 552 -11.37 -14.16 15.77
C LEU A 552 -11.73 -14.05 17.26
N GLU A 553 -11.29 -15.01 18.05
CA GLU A 553 -11.56 -15.13 19.48
C GLU A 553 -10.24 -15.17 20.30
N PRO A 554 -9.50 -14.03 20.41
CA PRO A 554 -8.24 -13.90 21.14
C PRO A 554 -8.20 -14.56 22.52
N TRP A 555 -9.32 -14.55 23.25
CA TRP A 555 -9.44 -15.18 24.56
C TRP A 555 -9.11 -16.68 24.55
N ARG A 556 -9.28 -17.38 23.42
CA ARG A 556 -8.94 -18.81 23.30
C ARG A 556 -7.45 -19.06 23.46
N PHE A 557 -6.64 -18.28 22.77
CA PHE A 557 -5.18 -18.39 22.88
C PHE A 557 -4.70 -17.88 24.23
N ALA A 558 -5.33 -16.82 24.79
CA ALA A 558 -5.06 -16.36 26.14
C ALA A 558 -5.31 -17.46 27.20
N LEU A 559 -6.41 -18.24 27.07
CA LEU A 559 -6.68 -19.37 27.95
C LEU A 559 -5.60 -20.46 27.85
N ALA A 560 -5.12 -20.75 26.63
CA ALA A 560 -4.06 -21.72 26.42
C ALA A 560 -2.73 -21.26 27.05
N LEU A 561 -2.36 -19.97 26.90
CA LEU A 561 -1.17 -19.42 27.53
C LEU A 561 -1.26 -19.49 29.07
N MET A 562 -2.40 -19.12 29.65
CA MET A 562 -2.62 -19.22 31.12
C MET A 562 -2.52 -20.66 31.59
N GLU A 563 -3.07 -21.61 30.84
CA GLU A 563 -2.98 -23.05 31.22
C GLU A 563 -1.53 -23.53 31.21
N ARG A 564 -0.76 -23.22 30.17
CA ARG A 564 0.66 -23.61 30.04
C ARG A 564 1.58 -22.92 31.05
N THR A 565 1.10 -21.86 31.72
CA THR A 565 1.87 -21.09 32.71
C THR A 565 1.45 -21.43 34.13
N LEU A 566 0.14 -21.40 34.42
CA LEU A 566 -0.43 -21.48 35.78
C LEU A 566 -1.01 -22.86 36.11
N GLY A 567 -1.15 -23.72 35.09
CA GLY A 567 -1.88 -24.98 35.21
C GLY A 567 -3.40 -24.84 35.07
N GLN A 568 -4.06 -25.96 34.82
CA GLN A 568 -5.45 -26.00 34.37
C GLN A 568 -6.45 -25.34 35.33
N ASP A 569 -6.35 -25.60 36.64
CA ASP A 569 -7.32 -25.08 37.61
C ASP A 569 -7.19 -23.57 37.83
N ALA A 570 -5.96 -23.06 37.88
CA ALA A 570 -5.71 -21.63 38.02
C ALA A 570 -6.11 -20.86 36.73
N ALA A 571 -5.81 -21.42 35.56
CA ALA A 571 -6.22 -20.85 34.30
C ALA A 571 -7.74 -20.79 34.16
N ARG A 572 -8.45 -21.86 34.54
CA ARG A 572 -9.92 -21.88 34.56
C ARG A 572 -10.48 -20.82 35.50
N SER A 573 -10.00 -20.76 36.74
CA SER A 573 -10.44 -19.77 37.72
C SER A 573 -10.24 -18.33 37.24
N MET A 574 -9.10 -18.05 36.58
CA MET A 574 -8.83 -16.74 36.01
C MET A 574 -9.74 -16.45 34.81
N ALA A 575 -9.93 -17.40 33.92
CA ALA A 575 -10.81 -17.24 32.75
C ALA A 575 -12.26 -17.00 33.16
N GLU A 576 -12.76 -17.66 34.23
CA GLU A 576 -14.10 -17.41 34.78
C GLU A 576 -14.26 -15.97 35.31
N LYS A 577 -13.20 -15.35 35.79
CA LYS A 577 -13.20 -13.94 36.21
C LYS A 577 -13.16 -13.00 35.03
N LEU A 578 -12.33 -13.29 34.00
CA LEU A 578 -12.13 -12.44 32.83
C LEU A 578 -13.29 -12.55 31.84
N TRP A 579 -13.85 -13.76 31.63
CA TRP A 579 -14.86 -14.04 30.60
C TRP A 579 -15.97 -14.95 31.14
N PRO A 580 -16.74 -14.50 32.14
CA PRO A 580 -17.76 -15.34 32.83
C PRO A 580 -18.84 -15.90 31.90
N GLU A 581 -19.15 -15.18 30.82
CA GLU A 581 -20.15 -15.59 29.82
C GLU A 581 -19.72 -16.80 28.99
N ARG A 582 -18.43 -17.18 29.03
CA ARG A 582 -17.84 -18.29 28.25
C ARG A 582 -17.53 -19.54 29.08
N LYS A 583 -17.88 -19.53 30.33
CA LYS A 583 -17.59 -20.62 31.29
C LYS A 583 -17.97 -22.01 30.76
N HIS A 584 -19.07 -22.11 30.02
CA HIS A 584 -19.61 -23.36 29.48
C HIS A 584 -18.69 -24.06 28.44
N ILE A 585 -17.67 -23.35 27.89
CA ILE A 585 -16.79 -23.90 26.85
C ILE A 585 -15.34 -24.12 27.32
N PHE A 586 -14.93 -23.60 28.51
CA PHE A 586 -13.55 -23.69 28.97
C PHE A 586 -13.07 -25.13 29.11
N GLU A 587 -13.85 -26.00 29.76
CA GLU A 587 -13.53 -27.41 29.91
C GLU A 587 -13.23 -28.11 28.59
N LYS A 588 -14.08 -27.85 27.59
CA LYS A 588 -13.91 -28.44 26.26
C LYS A 588 -12.63 -27.97 25.59
N ILE A 589 -12.26 -26.69 25.76
CA ILE A 589 -11.02 -26.17 25.19
C ILE A 589 -9.82 -26.74 25.91
N LEU A 590 -9.80 -26.69 27.24
CA LEU A 590 -8.72 -27.19 28.08
C LEU A 590 -8.43 -28.67 27.81
N SER A 591 -9.47 -29.49 27.66
CA SER A 591 -9.32 -30.94 27.39
C SER A 591 -8.80 -31.26 25.98
N THR A 592 -8.74 -30.27 25.06
CA THR A 592 -8.28 -30.45 23.66
C THR A 592 -6.97 -29.76 23.36
N LEU A 593 -6.33 -29.11 24.35
CA LEU A 593 -5.12 -28.32 24.12
C LEU A 593 -3.95 -29.15 23.55
N ASP A 594 -3.73 -30.35 24.06
CA ASP A 594 -2.62 -31.20 23.60
C ASP A 594 -2.80 -31.72 22.17
N ALA A 595 -4.02 -31.69 21.65
CA ALA A 595 -4.32 -32.04 20.26
C ALA A 595 -4.37 -30.81 19.34
N ALA A 596 -4.26 -29.59 19.87
CA ALA A 596 -4.31 -28.36 19.10
C ALA A 596 -2.96 -28.12 18.36
N PRO A 597 -2.99 -27.54 17.15
CA PRO A 597 -1.76 -27.20 16.45
C PRO A 597 -0.91 -26.22 17.27
N LEU A 598 0.40 -26.40 17.23
CA LEU A 598 1.35 -25.52 17.91
C LEU A 598 1.64 -24.26 17.09
N THR A 599 1.87 -23.16 17.80
CA THR A 599 2.24 -21.89 17.17
C THR A 599 3.30 -21.12 17.97
N SER A 600 4.25 -20.52 17.28
CA SER A 600 5.21 -19.52 17.79
C SER A 600 4.76 -18.08 17.49
N SER A 601 3.49 -17.86 17.10
CA SER A 601 3.01 -16.58 16.59
C SER A 601 3.09 -15.45 17.60
N SER A 602 3.87 -14.44 17.28
CA SER A 602 3.92 -13.17 18.02
C SER A 602 2.62 -12.37 17.89
N GLY A 603 1.95 -12.42 16.72
CA GLY A 603 0.65 -11.78 16.53
C GLY A 603 -0.42 -12.35 17.47
N ARG A 604 -0.43 -13.68 17.68
CA ARG A 604 -1.33 -14.31 18.66
C ARG A 604 -0.99 -13.94 20.09
N LEU A 605 0.30 -13.71 20.40
CA LEU A 605 0.69 -13.20 21.71
C LEU A 605 0.08 -11.82 21.98
N PHE A 606 0.14 -10.88 21.01
CA PHE A 606 -0.52 -9.57 21.11
C PHE A 606 -2.02 -9.71 21.36
N ASP A 607 -2.68 -10.61 20.65
CA ASP A 607 -4.12 -10.87 20.81
C ASP A 607 -4.44 -11.41 22.22
N ALA A 608 -3.62 -12.35 22.72
CA ALA A 608 -3.79 -12.90 24.05
C ALA A 608 -3.61 -11.85 25.16
N VAL A 609 -2.55 -11.02 25.07
CA VAL A 609 -2.31 -9.92 26.01
C VAL A 609 -3.48 -8.94 26.00
N SER A 610 -3.99 -8.59 24.81
CA SER A 610 -5.17 -7.73 24.65
C SER A 610 -6.40 -8.31 25.33
N ALA A 611 -6.62 -9.62 25.19
CA ALA A 611 -7.74 -10.31 25.81
C ALA A 611 -7.62 -10.39 27.34
N ILE A 612 -6.43 -10.73 27.87
CA ILE A 612 -6.18 -10.79 29.34
C ILE A 612 -6.40 -9.43 29.96
N LEU A 613 -5.91 -8.35 29.33
CA LEU A 613 -6.05 -6.99 29.83
C LEU A 613 -7.46 -6.40 29.66
N GLY A 614 -8.41 -7.16 29.10
CA GLY A 614 -9.78 -6.71 28.87
C GLY A 614 -9.93 -5.65 27.79
N VAL A 615 -8.90 -5.46 26.93
CA VAL A 615 -8.95 -4.53 25.80
C VAL A 615 -9.83 -5.10 24.68
N ARG A 616 -9.53 -6.35 24.24
CA ARG A 616 -10.31 -6.99 23.17
C ARG A 616 -10.23 -8.52 23.26
N ALA A 617 -11.34 -9.15 23.57
CA ALA A 617 -11.45 -10.62 23.65
C ALA A 617 -11.98 -11.27 22.37
N GLU A 618 -12.73 -10.53 21.54
CA GLU A 618 -13.22 -10.92 20.22
C GLU A 618 -12.99 -9.81 19.22
N VAL A 619 -12.62 -10.19 17.99
CA VAL A 619 -12.30 -9.22 16.95
C VAL A 619 -13.29 -9.31 15.77
N SER A 620 -13.54 -8.18 15.13
CA SER A 620 -14.36 -8.05 13.92
C SER A 620 -13.54 -7.87 12.65
N TYR A 621 -12.23 -7.70 12.78
CA TYR A 621 -11.28 -7.63 11.67
C TYR A 621 -9.88 -8.02 12.15
N GLU A 622 -9.04 -8.46 11.22
CA GLU A 622 -7.66 -8.90 11.47
C GLU A 622 -6.80 -7.80 12.10
N GLY A 623 -6.06 -8.15 13.17
CA GLY A 623 -5.16 -7.25 13.90
C GLY A 623 -5.86 -6.25 14.83
N GLN A 624 -7.19 -6.31 14.97
CA GLN A 624 -7.94 -5.37 15.83
C GLN A 624 -7.43 -5.37 17.27
N ALA A 625 -7.25 -6.54 17.87
CA ALA A 625 -6.82 -6.66 19.27
C ALA A 625 -5.43 -6.05 19.48
N ALA A 626 -4.48 -6.31 18.56
CA ALA A 626 -3.15 -5.73 18.62
C ALA A 626 -3.15 -4.21 18.41
N MET A 627 -3.95 -3.67 17.47
CA MET A 627 -4.08 -2.23 17.22
C MET A 627 -4.72 -1.50 18.41
N GLU A 628 -5.75 -2.07 19.03
CA GLU A 628 -6.38 -1.48 20.22
C GLU A 628 -5.47 -1.57 21.44
N LEU A 629 -4.67 -2.64 21.57
CA LEU A 629 -3.63 -2.75 22.59
C LEU A 629 -2.53 -1.70 22.39
N GLU A 630 -2.06 -1.46 21.17
CA GLU A 630 -1.14 -0.37 20.84
C GLU A 630 -1.71 0.99 21.24
N SER A 631 -2.95 1.26 20.87
CA SER A 631 -3.64 2.52 21.15
C SER A 631 -3.90 2.75 22.65
N ALA A 632 -4.08 1.67 23.42
CA ALA A 632 -4.23 1.74 24.87
C ALA A 632 -2.94 2.17 25.59
N ALA A 633 -1.77 1.86 25.02
CA ALA A 633 -0.45 2.10 25.63
C ALA A 633 -0.11 3.59 25.66
N LYS A 634 -0.38 4.29 26.76
CA LYS A 634 -0.23 5.76 26.85
C LYS A 634 0.95 6.20 27.72
N ASP A 635 1.13 5.57 28.87
CA ASP A 635 2.06 6.03 29.91
C ASP A 635 3.38 5.26 29.85
N TYR A 636 4.42 5.83 30.48
CA TYR A 636 5.63 5.07 30.80
C TYR A 636 5.30 3.99 31.83
N ALA A 637 5.88 2.82 31.65
CA ALA A 637 5.83 1.73 32.61
C ALA A 637 7.17 0.96 32.57
N GLU A 638 7.52 0.32 33.67
CA GLU A 638 8.63 -0.63 33.73
C GLU A 638 8.36 -1.79 32.75
N PRO A 639 9.39 -2.35 32.13
CA PRO A 639 9.24 -3.40 31.14
C PRO A 639 8.64 -4.67 31.78
N ALA A 640 7.66 -5.26 31.08
CA ALA A 640 7.13 -6.56 31.46
C ALA A 640 8.20 -7.65 31.22
N PRO A 641 8.26 -8.70 32.08
CA PRO A 641 9.32 -9.71 32.01
C PRO A 641 9.13 -10.68 30.85
N PHE A 642 10.25 -11.01 30.20
CA PHE A 642 10.44 -12.12 29.28
C PHE A 642 11.70 -12.89 29.68
N GLU A 643 11.79 -14.16 29.32
CA GLU A 643 12.99 -14.96 29.52
C GLU A 643 13.56 -15.44 28.19
N ILE A 644 14.88 -15.35 28.05
CA ILE A 644 15.59 -15.92 26.90
C ILE A 644 16.31 -17.17 27.41
N ARG A 645 15.96 -18.31 26.86
CA ARG A 645 16.58 -19.61 27.21
C ARG A 645 17.03 -20.35 25.96
N GLU A 646 17.82 -21.38 26.14
CA GLU A 646 18.33 -22.20 25.05
C GLU A 646 17.87 -23.65 25.22
N GLU A 647 17.36 -24.22 24.13
CA GLU A 647 16.98 -25.61 24.06
C GLU A 647 17.55 -26.24 22.80
N GLY A 648 18.45 -27.22 22.96
CA GLY A 648 19.03 -27.92 21.81
C GLY A 648 19.81 -27.03 20.80
N GLY A 649 20.36 -25.92 21.27
CA GLY A 649 21.06 -24.93 20.43
C GLY A 649 20.15 -23.88 19.77
N VAL A 650 18.83 -23.94 20.03
CA VAL A 650 17.83 -22.99 19.54
C VAL A 650 17.46 -21.99 20.65
N LEU A 651 17.45 -20.69 20.34
CA LEU A 651 17.01 -19.66 21.28
C LEU A 651 15.49 -19.62 21.37
N ILE A 652 14.99 -19.70 22.59
CA ILE A 652 13.56 -19.59 22.87
C ILE A 652 13.30 -18.28 23.63
N LEU A 653 12.47 -17.42 23.07
CA LEU A 653 11.92 -16.27 23.79
C LEU A 653 10.65 -16.73 24.51
N ASP A 654 10.79 -16.95 25.83
CA ASP A 654 9.70 -17.46 26.68
C ASP A 654 8.81 -16.33 27.18
N TRP A 655 7.52 -16.46 26.90
CA TRP A 655 6.47 -15.55 27.33
C TRP A 655 5.81 -15.94 28.67
N LYS A 656 6.19 -17.05 29.29
CA LYS A 656 5.58 -17.47 30.56
C LYS A 656 5.74 -16.44 31.68
N PRO A 657 6.93 -15.84 31.92
CA PRO A 657 7.08 -14.77 32.90
C PRO A 657 6.15 -13.57 32.64
N LEU A 658 5.91 -13.25 31.35
CA LEU A 658 4.95 -12.21 30.98
C LEU A 658 3.52 -12.59 31.43
N VAL A 659 3.08 -13.83 31.22
CA VAL A 659 1.72 -14.25 31.57
C VAL A 659 1.55 -14.28 33.09
N GLU A 660 2.55 -14.76 33.86
CA GLU A 660 2.58 -14.70 35.33
C GLU A 660 2.43 -13.26 35.81
N TRP A 661 3.25 -12.35 35.25
CA TRP A 661 3.19 -10.94 35.60
C TRP A 661 1.87 -10.28 35.22
N LEU A 662 1.30 -10.60 34.05
CA LEU A 662 0.00 -10.06 33.63
C LEU A 662 -1.11 -10.41 34.64
N VAL A 663 -1.13 -11.64 35.12
CA VAL A 663 -2.14 -12.10 36.08
C VAL A 663 -1.90 -11.57 37.49
N ALA A 664 -0.64 -11.50 37.94
CA ALA A 664 -0.29 -11.06 39.29
C ALA A 664 -0.34 -9.54 39.45
N GLU A 665 0.18 -8.80 38.50
CA GLU A 665 0.40 -7.36 38.59
C GLU A 665 -0.26 -6.56 37.45
N GLY A 666 -0.15 -7.05 36.22
CA GLY A 666 -0.59 -6.33 35.01
C GLY A 666 -2.04 -5.92 35.04
N LEU A 667 -2.92 -6.81 35.50
CA LEU A 667 -4.36 -6.53 35.66
C LEU A 667 -4.64 -5.37 36.64
N HIS A 668 -3.83 -5.23 37.69
CA HIS A 668 -3.96 -4.14 38.67
C HIS A 668 -3.46 -2.79 38.17
N LEU A 669 -2.51 -2.79 37.22
CA LEU A 669 -1.99 -1.57 36.60
C LEU A 669 -2.98 -0.92 35.63
N GLY A 670 -3.98 -1.69 35.19
CA GLY A 670 -4.93 -1.31 34.14
C GLY A 670 -4.35 -1.39 32.74
N PRO A 671 -5.22 -1.42 31.70
CA PRO A 671 -4.81 -1.74 30.33
C PRO A 671 -3.79 -0.78 29.73
N GLY A 672 -3.83 0.51 30.09
CA GLY A 672 -2.90 1.51 29.55
C GLY A 672 -1.44 1.28 29.96
N LYS A 673 -1.17 1.19 31.24
CA LYS A 673 0.17 0.93 31.79
C LYS A 673 0.66 -0.48 31.46
N ALA A 674 -0.21 -1.48 31.60
CA ALA A 674 0.15 -2.86 31.30
C ALA A 674 0.49 -3.07 29.81
N SER A 675 -0.24 -2.41 28.90
CA SER A 675 0.11 -2.42 27.48
C SER A 675 1.46 -1.73 27.22
N SER A 676 1.75 -0.61 27.90
CA SER A 676 3.04 0.07 27.79
C SER A 676 4.19 -0.81 28.27
N ALA A 677 4.02 -1.47 29.45
CA ALA A 677 4.99 -2.41 29.98
C ALA A 677 5.25 -3.59 29.03
N PHE A 678 4.19 -4.17 28.46
CA PHE A 678 4.29 -5.24 27.46
C PHE A 678 5.10 -4.82 26.23
N HIS A 679 4.78 -3.68 25.61
CA HIS A 679 5.51 -3.21 24.42
C HIS A 679 6.98 -2.93 24.72
N PHE A 680 7.27 -2.36 25.88
CA PHE A 680 8.65 -2.07 26.27
C PHE A 680 9.42 -3.35 26.60
N GLY A 681 8.87 -4.25 27.40
CA GLY A 681 9.49 -5.54 27.72
C GLY A 681 9.76 -6.39 26.48
N LEU A 682 8.81 -6.43 25.54
CA LEU A 682 9.03 -7.11 24.27
C LEU A 682 10.13 -6.46 23.44
N ALA A 683 10.17 -5.12 23.35
CA ALA A 683 11.23 -4.42 22.63
C ALA A 683 12.63 -4.66 23.23
N GLU A 684 12.75 -4.69 24.56
CA GLU A 684 14.00 -5.05 25.24
C GLU A 684 14.41 -6.49 24.95
N ALA A 685 13.49 -7.44 25.14
CA ALA A 685 13.74 -8.86 24.91
C ALA A 685 14.18 -9.15 23.46
N LEU A 686 13.51 -8.55 22.47
CA LEU A 686 13.90 -8.69 21.04
C LEU A 686 15.28 -8.06 20.78
N SER A 687 15.62 -6.97 21.46
CA SER A 687 16.94 -6.35 21.34
C SER A 687 18.04 -7.20 21.98
N ASP A 688 17.73 -7.93 23.05
CA ASP A 688 18.64 -8.89 23.69
C ASP A 688 18.82 -10.14 22.83
N VAL A 689 17.77 -10.68 22.26
CA VAL A 689 17.83 -11.76 21.27
C VAL A 689 18.72 -11.36 20.09
N ALA A 690 18.52 -10.16 19.53
CA ALA A 690 19.36 -9.66 18.42
C ALA A 690 20.84 -9.58 18.80
N LEU A 691 21.14 -9.08 19.99
CA LEU A 691 22.50 -8.98 20.52
C LEU A 691 23.14 -10.36 20.72
N GLU A 692 22.42 -11.30 21.31
CA GLU A 692 22.91 -12.67 21.54
C GLU A 692 23.18 -13.40 20.22
N LEU A 693 22.23 -13.33 19.26
CA LEU A 693 22.42 -13.88 17.94
C LEU A 693 23.59 -13.24 17.18
N SER A 694 23.76 -11.91 17.33
CA SER A 694 24.90 -11.20 16.75
C SER A 694 26.24 -11.67 17.33
N ARG A 695 26.31 -11.95 18.64
CA ARG A 695 27.51 -12.51 19.27
C ARG A 695 27.84 -13.90 18.76
N ARG A 696 26.82 -14.74 18.56
CA ARG A 696 27.01 -16.14 18.08
C ARG A 696 27.43 -16.19 16.61
N THR A 697 26.90 -15.32 15.77
CA THR A 697 27.05 -15.38 14.32
C THR A 697 28.06 -14.37 13.75
N GLY A 698 28.43 -13.34 14.51
CA GLY A 698 29.21 -12.19 14.03
C GLY A 698 28.44 -11.23 13.13
N VAL A 699 27.13 -11.47 12.85
CA VAL A 699 26.28 -10.65 11.98
C VAL A 699 25.56 -9.59 12.80
N ARG A 700 25.59 -8.34 12.36
CA ARG A 700 24.93 -7.21 13.03
C ARG A 700 23.71 -6.66 12.28
N GLU A 701 23.67 -6.85 10.97
CA GLU A 701 22.57 -6.46 10.13
C GLU A 701 21.36 -7.35 10.46
N THR A 702 20.26 -6.70 10.91
CA THR A 702 19.08 -7.41 11.42
C THR A 702 17.83 -6.92 10.72
N VAL A 703 17.19 -7.78 9.98
CA VAL A 703 15.91 -7.53 9.30
C VAL A 703 14.77 -7.58 10.30
N LEU A 704 13.95 -6.54 10.32
CA LEU A 704 12.70 -6.46 11.04
C LEU A 704 11.55 -6.47 10.03
N SER A 705 10.83 -7.60 9.93
CA SER A 705 9.76 -7.79 8.95
C SER A 705 8.64 -8.67 9.52
N GLY A 706 7.51 -8.71 8.82
CA GLY A 706 6.27 -9.34 9.25
C GLY A 706 5.25 -8.34 9.78
N GLY A 707 3.98 -8.77 9.87
CA GLY A 707 2.85 -7.90 10.18
C GLY A 707 2.92 -7.20 11.53
N VAL A 708 3.54 -7.81 12.53
CA VAL A 708 3.65 -7.25 13.89
C VAL A 708 4.58 -6.03 13.94
N TRP A 709 5.57 -5.93 13.05
CA TRP A 709 6.42 -4.74 12.96
C TRP A 709 5.71 -3.50 12.36
N GLN A 710 4.45 -3.64 11.93
CA GLN A 710 3.58 -2.50 11.61
C GLN A 710 3.12 -1.74 12.87
N ASN A 711 3.28 -2.31 14.06
CA ASN A 711 3.07 -1.65 15.35
C ASN A 711 4.12 -0.55 15.54
N LYS A 712 3.67 0.71 15.44
CA LYS A 712 4.53 1.90 15.51
C LYS A 712 5.22 2.01 16.87
N ARG A 713 4.52 1.66 17.95
CA ARG A 713 5.04 1.73 19.31
C ARG A 713 6.17 0.72 19.50
N LEU A 714 5.95 -0.54 19.15
CA LEU A 714 6.99 -1.57 19.23
C LEU A 714 8.22 -1.15 18.42
N LEU A 715 8.04 -0.73 17.18
CA LEU A 715 9.13 -0.34 16.30
C LEU A 715 9.88 0.87 16.85
N SER A 716 9.19 1.89 17.36
CA SER A 716 9.82 3.10 17.92
C SER A 716 10.62 2.82 19.20
N LEU A 717 10.26 1.81 19.97
CA LEU A 717 10.99 1.35 21.15
C LEU A 717 12.19 0.47 20.77
N ALA A 718 11.97 -0.51 19.86
CA ALA A 718 13.00 -1.49 19.53
C ALA A 718 14.18 -0.89 18.74
N LEU A 719 13.93 0.01 17.77
CA LEU A 719 15.00 0.57 16.94
C LEU A 719 16.12 1.25 17.75
N PRO A 720 15.84 2.19 18.66
CA PRO A 720 16.90 2.83 19.47
C PRO A 720 17.60 1.85 20.42
N LEU A 721 16.86 0.83 20.94
CA LEU A 721 17.44 -0.19 21.81
C LEU A 721 18.46 -1.04 21.06
N MET A 722 18.10 -1.50 19.87
CA MET A 722 18.99 -2.29 18.98
C MET A 722 20.21 -1.48 18.54
N GLU A 723 20.01 -0.24 18.10
CA GLU A 723 21.10 0.65 17.66
C GLU A 723 22.11 0.91 18.80
N ARG A 724 21.65 1.14 20.04
CA ARG A 724 22.53 1.28 21.23
C ARG A 724 23.35 0.02 21.54
N LYS A 725 22.81 -1.16 21.22
CA LYS A 725 23.50 -2.45 21.36
C LYS A 725 24.42 -2.77 20.17
N GLY A 726 24.57 -1.84 19.21
CA GLY A 726 25.44 -2.00 18.02
C GLY A 726 24.84 -2.88 16.91
N ILE A 727 23.56 -3.19 17.00
CA ILE A 727 22.79 -3.86 15.96
C ILE A 727 22.42 -2.84 14.88
N LYS A 728 22.34 -3.28 13.63
CA LYS A 728 22.00 -2.45 12.47
C LYS A 728 20.64 -2.90 11.90
N PRO A 729 19.52 -2.32 12.36
CA PRO A 729 18.21 -2.74 11.90
C PRO A 729 17.94 -2.34 10.45
N LEU A 730 17.47 -3.29 9.67
CA LEU A 730 16.93 -3.12 8.31
C LEU A 730 15.41 -3.26 8.38
N ILE A 731 14.71 -2.23 7.95
CA ILE A 731 13.24 -2.21 7.83
C ILE A 731 12.84 -1.96 6.38
N HIS A 732 11.59 -2.24 6.04
CA HIS A 732 11.05 -1.91 4.72
C HIS A 732 11.16 -0.41 4.41
N ARG A 733 11.41 -0.07 3.14
CA ARG A 733 11.47 1.30 2.61
C ARG A 733 10.20 1.59 1.82
N VAL A 734 9.82 2.85 1.74
CA VAL A 734 8.65 3.32 0.98
C VAL A 734 9.07 4.09 -0.25
#